data_65f18c2c13901d817f9e29d0b1cfeba5
#
_entry.id   65f18c2c13901d817f9e29d0b1cfeba5
#
_cell.length_a   1.000
_cell.length_b   1.000
_cell.length_c   1.000
_cell.angle_alpha   90.00
_cell.angle_beta   90.00
_cell.angle_gamma   90.00
#
_symmetry.space_group_name_H-M   'P 1'
#
loop_
_entity.id
_entity.type
_entity.pdbx_description
1 polymer ?
#
loop_
_entity_poly.entity_id
_entity_poly.type
_entity_poly.pdbx_seq_one_letter_code
_entity_poly.pdbx_strand_id
1 'polypeptide(L)'
;MNATKRLRILSLGGIDKIRDHLVAIIEKLIIFTYALSAARKLLTKEVTMLRFRREFCATLLLLCVSRSTRLSASLADAEPILIRPLKVYESLIKGVHDHFNNTCVILFHGTMNVIEKKGLEDIDGLLALQRYLSGSLNIRTVIMDFSMFKTRVGKTYYHIKRPLFVLLNDLDEIREQFTSVSKWITMSYPTWLLFLRDGTKFDEFLSNVYVPFNCVLMVTQRDSKGTGEIVRDVYQISKEDNLRSMRFGEWNAREGFQGPQLGLYQRRNDLNGRNIRVVSVHDPPVSRIIRDKAGQPSRIGGFFGEVIQLLKEGMNCTFTYMEASSWGTRLPNGTWTGSIRMLVEDKADLAATELMMSSDRLEAIKFTTPVYSTKCRAYIRRPDTTAVKWNTYLAPFAFNVWNAIGLTVVVVALTITGIDVLSRKVNWFPVDLRSNSRSTLSEILFFVFGAFCGQGMEPSPLDPTRLVHLNVHLTGVVVLAAYSAALISFLAIKTFVMPFTTMEGLLKDGTYRFAVVGDSADYSFFQNTSDTVLTVMFEELLARELDLPVNYLDGLNRVCQEKKYAFMTLDNMATVLQGKVECAVEPLDAIMQTTIAMAVPIHSPYRGIIDTNILLLRDSGILQRLLKLEWSSQVRWAKSGWSSVELEDAVPLLLFLISSYLVTCLVLLVERIVCRNREQRSRSDQRFTGN
;
A
#
# COMPACT_ATOMS: atom_id res chain seq x y z
N MET A 1 47.93 -44.05 -9.66
CA MET A 1 46.57 -43.77 -10.15
C MET A 1 45.72 -42.84 -9.24
N ASN A 2 46.33 -42.23 -8.22
CA ASN A 2 45.58 -41.34 -7.27
C ASN A 2 45.98 -39.84 -7.32
N ALA A 3 47.01 -39.46 -8.08
CA ALA A 3 47.40 -38.06 -8.19
C ALA A 3 46.70 -37.28 -9.31
N THR A 4 46.32 -37.98 -10.40
CA THR A 4 45.65 -37.38 -11.56
C THR A 4 44.15 -37.14 -11.35
N LYS A 5 43.51 -37.85 -10.40
CA LYS A 5 42.11 -37.60 -10.04
C LYS A 5 41.93 -36.41 -9.09
N ARG A 6 42.92 -36.07 -8.25
CA ARG A 6 42.88 -34.89 -7.37
C ARG A 6 43.14 -33.56 -8.12
N LEU A 7 43.94 -33.59 -9.17
CA LEU A 7 44.21 -32.40 -10.01
C LEU A 7 43.04 -32.03 -10.94
N ARG A 8 42.18 -33.01 -11.33
CA ARG A 8 40.99 -32.72 -12.14
C ARG A 8 39.81 -32.14 -11.34
N ILE A 9 39.73 -32.41 -10.04
CA ILE A 9 38.63 -31.88 -9.18
C ILE A 9 38.97 -30.47 -8.70
N LEU A 10 40.24 -30.11 -8.56
CA LEU A 10 40.66 -28.75 -8.21
C LEU A 10 40.65 -27.76 -9.38
N SER A 11 40.70 -28.22 -10.63
CA SER A 11 40.64 -27.35 -11.80
C SER A 11 39.22 -26.99 -12.25
N LEU A 12 38.24 -27.85 -11.99
CA LEU A 12 36.85 -27.60 -12.38
C LEU A 12 36.09 -26.62 -11.43
N GLY A 13 36.36 -26.71 -10.13
CA GLY A 13 35.76 -25.80 -9.14
C GLY A 13 36.29 -24.36 -9.18
N GLY A 14 37.51 -24.17 -9.73
CA GLY A 14 38.08 -22.82 -9.92
C GLY A 14 37.55 -22.10 -11.16
N ILE A 15 37.30 -22.84 -12.23
CA ILE A 15 36.83 -22.29 -13.50
C ILE A 15 35.34 -21.88 -13.39
N ASP A 16 34.51 -22.66 -12.69
CA ASP A 16 33.12 -22.32 -12.48
C ASP A 16 32.95 -21.09 -11.57
N LYS A 17 33.75 -20.96 -10.52
CA LYS A 17 33.78 -19.73 -9.72
C LYS A 17 34.26 -18.49 -10.50
N ILE A 18 35.22 -18.65 -11.37
CA ILE A 18 35.72 -17.56 -12.24
C ILE A 18 34.63 -17.21 -13.29
N ARG A 19 33.95 -18.22 -13.85
CA ARG A 19 32.87 -18.02 -14.80
C ARG A 19 31.68 -17.30 -14.13
N ASP A 20 31.30 -17.71 -12.93
CA ASP A 20 30.18 -17.08 -12.19
C ASP A 20 30.53 -15.64 -11.76
N HIS A 21 31.80 -15.38 -11.39
CA HIS A 21 32.27 -14.01 -11.17
C HIS A 21 32.32 -13.18 -12.44
N LEU A 22 32.72 -13.75 -13.56
CA LEU A 22 32.72 -13.07 -14.87
C LEU A 22 31.31 -12.80 -15.36
N VAL A 23 30.39 -13.74 -15.21
CA VAL A 23 28.98 -13.55 -15.54
C VAL A 23 28.39 -12.46 -14.68
N ALA A 24 28.63 -12.44 -13.37
CA ALA A 24 28.15 -11.37 -12.46
C ALA A 24 28.79 -10.00 -12.77
N ILE A 25 30.01 -9.94 -13.25
CA ILE A 25 30.66 -8.70 -13.72
C ILE A 25 30.06 -8.25 -15.06
N ILE A 26 29.81 -9.18 -15.97
CA ILE A 26 29.20 -8.88 -17.28
C ILE A 26 27.73 -8.40 -17.06
N GLU A 27 26.94 -9.04 -16.19
CA GLU A 27 25.60 -8.58 -15.85
C GLU A 27 25.62 -7.16 -15.24
N LYS A 28 26.53 -6.88 -14.31
CA LYS A 28 26.72 -5.54 -13.76
C LYS A 28 27.16 -4.52 -14.79
N LEU A 29 28.02 -4.89 -15.74
CA LEU A 29 28.43 -4.05 -16.86
C LEU A 29 27.30 -3.81 -17.84
N ILE A 30 26.46 -4.81 -18.12
CA ILE A 30 25.28 -4.67 -18.96
C ILE A 30 24.25 -3.76 -18.29
N ILE A 31 23.99 -3.93 -16.99
CA ILE A 31 23.10 -3.05 -16.23
C ILE A 31 23.65 -1.62 -16.20
N PHE A 32 24.97 -1.46 -16.03
CA PHE A 32 25.61 -0.14 -16.04
C PHE A 32 25.60 0.52 -17.43
N THR A 33 25.76 -0.25 -18.50
CA THR A 33 25.63 0.28 -19.88
C THR A 33 24.18 0.60 -20.23
N TYR A 34 23.19 -0.18 -19.76
CA TYR A 34 21.78 0.16 -19.90
C TYR A 34 21.43 1.40 -19.08
N ALA A 35 21.94 1.52 -17.86
CA ALA A 35 21.76 2.71 -17.02
C ALA A 35 22.42 3.95 -17.64
N LEU A 36 23.62 3.82 -18.22
CA LEU A 36 24.30 4.89 -18.96
C LEU A 36 23.56 5.27 -20.26
N SER A 37 23.01 4.27 -20.97
CA SER A 37 22.18 4.50 -22.16
C SER A 37 20.87 5.17 -21.81
N ALA A 38 20.22 4.76 -20.70
CA ALA A 38 19.01 5.40 -20.17
C ALA A 38 19.31 6.82 -19.67
N ALA A 39 20.40 7.02 -18.93
CA ALA A 39 20.85 8.33 -18.49
C ALA A 39 21.24 9.23 -19.67
N ARG A 40 21.87 8.69 -20.72
CA ARG A 40 22.19 9.42 -21.95
C ARG A 40 20.93 9.77 -22.74
N LYS A 41 19.90 8.89 -22.78
CA LYS A 41 18.59 9.18 -23.36
C LYS A 41 17.80 10.20 -22.53
N LEU A 42 17.93 10.20 -21.22
CA LEU A 42 17.35 11.20 -20.33
C LEU A 42 18.07 12.55 -20.46
N LEU A 43 19.41 12.54 -20.48
CA LEU A 43 20.22 13.75 -20.71
C LEU A 43 20.03 14.33 -22.12
N THR A 44 19.94 13.49 -23.16
CA THR A 44 19.62 13.99 -24.51
C THR A 44 18.19 14.49 -24.63
N LYS A 45 17.24 13.91 -23.90
CA LYS A 45 15.86 14.44 -23.81
C LYS A 45 15.80 15.77 -23.06
N GLU A 46 16.55 15.92 -21.98
CA GLU A 46 16.66 17.21 -21.28
C GLU A 46 17.45 18.24 -22.08
N VAL A 47 18.54 17.86 -22.73
CA VAL A 47 19.34 18.76 -23.58
C VAL A 47 18.59 19.14 -24.84
N THR A 48 17.82 18.22 -25.47
CA THR A 48 16.94 18.56 -26.58
C THR A 48 15.76 19.42 -26.14
N MET A 49 15.19 19.18 -24.96
CA MET A 49 14.18 20.07 -24.38
C MET A 49 14.75 21.44 -24.01
N LEU A 50 15.96 21.50 -23.46
CA LEU A 50 16.66 22.76 -23.17
C LEU A 50 17.09 23.47 -24.44
N ARG A 51 17.57 22.78 -25.50
CA ARG A 51 17.84 23.34 -26.81
C ARG A 51 16.55 23.82 -27.48
N PHE A 52 15.50 22.99 -27.49
CA PHE A 52 14.21 23.40 -28.06
C PHE A 52 13.62 24.59 -27.30
N ARG A 53 13.72 24.63 -25.96
CA ARG A 53 13.35 25.81 -25.15
C ARG A 53 14.22 27.04 -25.46
N ARG A 54 15.51 26.86 -25.68
CA ARG A 54 16.44 27.94 -25.96
C ARG A 54 16.29 28.44 -27.40
N GLU A 55 16.11 27.56 -28.36
CA GLU A 55 15.85 27.91 -29.77
C GLU A 55 14.46 28.48 -29.99
N PHE A 56 13.44 27.96 -29.26
CA PHE A 56 12.08 28.49 -29.27
C PHE A 56 12.01 29.91 -28.70
N CYS A 57 12.67 30.18 -27.58
CA CYS A 57 12.80 31.54 -27.03
C CYS A 57 13.66 32.45 -27.93
N ALA A 58 14.74 31.93 -28.53
CA ALA A 58 15.61 32.68 -29.41
C ALA A 58 14.95 33.01 -30.78
N THR A 59 14.19 32.06 -31.34
CA THR A 59 13.44 32.30 -32.59
C THR A 59 12.25 33.24 -32.37
N LEU A 60 11.57 33.18 -31.22
CA LEU A 60 10.56 34.18 -30.84
C LEU A 60 11.17 35.57 -30.67
N LEU A 61 12.34 35.69 -30.04
CA LEU A 61 13.09 36.94 -29.91
C LEU A 61 13.53 37.52 -31.27
N LEU A 62 14.08 36.68 -32.16
CA LEU A 62 14.51 37.11 -33.51
C LEU A 62 13.35 37.55 -34.39
N LEU A 63 12.18 36.91 -34.27
CA LEU A 63 10.97 37.30 -35.00
C LEU A 63 10.34 38.60 -34.46
N CYS A 64 10.50 38.89 -33.17
CA CYS A 64 10.06 40.16 -32.58
C CYS A 64 10.98 41.33 -33.02
N VAL A 65 12.31 41.11 -33.08
CA VAL A 65 13.29 42.12 -33.46
C VAL A 65 13.22 42.48 -34.97
N SER A 66 12.96 41.51 -35.86
CA SER A 66 12.92 41.73 -37.32
C SER A 66 11.68 42.50 -37.83
N ARG A 67 10.64 42.64 -36.99
CA ARG A 67 9.43 43.42 -37.34
C ARG A 67 9.42 44.85 -36.78
N SER A 68 10.36 45.22 -35.90
CA SER A 68 10.38 46.56 -35.27
C SER A 68 10.97 47.67 -36.13
N THR A 69 11.34 47.43 -37.43
CA THR A 69 11.95 48.43 -38.29
C THR A 69 11.01 49.15 -39.27
N ARG A 70 9.69 48.98 -39.15
CA ARG A 70 8.75 49.75 -40.00
C ARG A 70 7.56 50.21 -39.17
N LEU A 71 7.68 51.37 -38.53
CA LEU A 71 6.49 52.17 -38.16
C LEU A 71 6.89 53.56 -37.70
N SER A 72 6.58 54.55 -38.52
CA SER A 72 6.43 55.95 -38.11
C SER A 72 5.13 56.52 -38.69
N ALA A 73 4.45 57.24 -37.88
CA ALA A 73 3.33 58.15 -38.15
C ALA A 73 1.90 57.65 -37.84
N SER A 74 1.42 58.05 -36.70
CA SER A 74 0.08 58.56 -36.36
C SER A 74 -0.14 58.45 -34.86
N LEU A 75 0.32 59.40 -34.10
CA LEU A 75 0.18 59.48 -32.64
C LEU A 75 -0.71 60.68 -32.29
N ALA A 76 -1.95 60.45 -31.91
CA ALA A 76 -2.69 61.48 -31.17
C ALA A 76 -3.71 60.98 -30.15
N ASP A 77 -4.14 59.67 -30.08
CA ASP A 77 -5.11 59.23 -29.07
C ASP A 77 -4.90 57.76 -28.62
N ALA A 78 -3.68 57.25 -28.54
CA ALA A 78 -3.45 55.88 -28.13
C ALA A 78 -3.28 55.77 -26.59
N GLU A 79 -4.16 55.03 -25.91
CA GLU A 79 -4.00 54.73 -24.48
C GLU A 79 -2.69 53.97 -24.22
N PRO A 80 -1.96 54.29 -23.10
CA PRO A 80 -0.63 53.70 -22.84
C PRO A 80 -0.71 52.18 -22.55
N ILE A 81 0.32 51.44 -23.02
CA ILE A 81 0.46 50.01 -22.75
C ILE A 81 0.75 49.78 -21.26
N LEU A 82 1.61 50.60 -20.69
CA LEU A 82 1.98 50.52 -19.27
C LEU A 82 1.19 51.58 -18.48
N ILE A 83 0.27 51.14 -17.63
CA ILE A 83 -0.60 51.99 -16.80
C ILE A 83 0.04 52.32 -15.43
N ARG A 84 1.22 51.79 -15.18
CA ARG A 84 2.01 52.02 -13.94
C ARG A 84 3.45 52.37 -14.29
N PRO A 85 4.21 53.00 -13.39
CA PRO A 85 5.64 53.20 -13.55
C PRO A 85 6.37 51.86 -13.72
N LEU A 86 7.39 51.81 -14.58
CA LEU A 86 8.15 50.60 -14.93
C LEU A 86 8.67 49.85 -13.67
N LYS A 87 9.18 50.56 -12.66
CA LYS A 87 9.65 50.00 -11.39
C LYS A 87 8.60 49.20 -10.63
N VAL A 88 7.31 49.56 -10.78
CA VAL A 88 6.22 48.81 -10.13
C VAL A 88 6.05 47.45 -10.78
N TYR A 89 6.05 47.39 -12.12
CA TYR A 89 6.02 46.15 -12.89
C TYR A 89 7.20 45.26 -12.57
N GLU A 90 8.42 45.82 -12.62
CA GLU A 90 9.67 45.09 -12.36
C GLU A 90 9.65 44.42 -11.01
N SER A 91 9.35 45.18 -9.95
CA SER A 91 9.41 44.69 -8.57
C SER A 91 8.23 43.76 -8.22
N LEU A 92 7.01 44.09 -8.71
CA LEU A 92 5.83 43.27 -8.40
C LEU A 92 5.84 41.94 -9.13
N ILE A 93 6.18 41.94 -10.43
CA ILE A 93 6.31 40.72 -11.23
C ILE A 93 7.38 39.80 -10.62
N LYS A 94 8.55 40.38 -10.26
CA LYS A 94 9.59 39.63 -9.54
C LYS A 94 9.07 39.03 -8.23
N GLY A 95 8.45 39.84 -7.40
CA GLY A 95 7.92 39.40 -6.11
C GLY A 95 6.89 38.24 -6.23
N VAL A 96 5.98 38.36 -7.19
CA VAL A 96 5.00 37.28 -7.47
C VAL A 96 5.68 36.04 -8.07
N HIS A 97 6.61 36.22 -9.00
CA HIS A 97 7.39 35.12 -9.59
C HIS A 97 8.13 34.34 -8.52
N ASP A 98 8.82 35.02 -7.60
CA ASP A 98 9.60 34.40 -6.53
C ASP A 98 8.68 33.73 -5.51
N HIS A 99 7.54 34.35 -5.15
CA HIS A 99 6.57 33.79 -4.21
C HIS A 99 5.98 32.45 -4.69
N PHE A 100 5.63 32.33 -5.98
CA PHE A 100 5.05 31.11 -6.55
C PHE A 100 6.08 30.17 -7.18
N ASN A 101 7.35 30.54 -7.21
CA ASN A 101 8.42 29.82 -7.91
C ASN A 101 8.03 29.47 -9.36
N ASN A 102 7.59 30.48 -10.10
CA ASN A 102 7.20 30.32 -11.47
C ASN A 102 8.43 30.07 -12.36
N THR A 103 8.28 29.38 -13.49
CA THR A 103 9.42 29.05 -14.38
C THR A 103 9.67 30.08 -15.47
N CYS A 104 8.64 30.80 -15.85
CA CYS A 104 8.71 31.87 -16.87
C CYS A 104 7.58 32.87 -16.68
N VAL A 105 7.73 34.02 -17.31
CA VAL A 105 6.76 35.13 -17.36
C VAL A 105 6.34 35.34 -18.79
N ILE A 106 5.03 35.39 -19.04
CA ILE A 106 4.45 35.76 -20.32
C ILE A 106 3.72 37.10 -20.16
N LEU A 107 4.21 38.12 -20.82
CA LEU A 107 3.63 39.47 -20.80
C LEU A 107 2.64 39.58 -21.95
N PHE A 108 1.36 39.76 -21.63
CA PHE A 108 0.30 39.96 -22.64
C PHE A 108 0.03 41.43 -22.90
N HIS A 109 -0.06 41.78 -24.19
CA HIS A 109 -0.46 43.11 -24.67
C HIS A 109 -1.56 42.96 -25.72
N GLY A 110 -2.17 44.10 -26.16
CA GLY A 110 -3.15 44.13 -27.26
C GLY A 110 -2.56 43.68 -28.58
N THR A 111 -3.42 43.54 -29.61
CA THR A 111 -2.99 43.10 -30.94
C THR A 111 -1.98 44.08 -31.59
N MET A 112 -1.17 43.56 -32.52
CA MET A 112 -0.16 44.37 -33.24
C MET A 112 -0.75 45.57 -33.95
N ASN A 113 -2.00 45.51 -34.38
CA ASN A 113 -2.69 46.68 -35.00
C ASN A 113 -2.86 47.85 -34.04
N VAL A 114 -2.88 47.59 -32.74
CA VAL A 114 -2.90 48.63 -31.69
C VAL A 114 -1.49 49.17 -31.43
N ILE A 115 -0.48 48.30 -31.51
CA ILE A 115 0.92 48.71 -31.38
C ILE A 115 1.32 49.64 -32.54
N GLU A 116 0.80 49.45 -33.77
CA GLU A 116 1.06 50.33 -34.90
C GLU A 116 0.51 51.77 -34.69
N LYS A 117 -0.51 51.92 -33.84
CA LYS A 117 -1.07 53.21 -33.45
C LYS A 117 -0.44 53.84 -32.21
N LYS A 118 0.37 53.07 -31.45
CA LYS A 118 0.96 53.46 -30.17
C LYS A 118 2.37 54.08 -30.37
N GLY A 119 2.72 55.02 -29.52
CA GLY A 119 3.99 55.74 -29.61
C GLY A 119 5.20 54.82 -29.37
N LEU A 120 6.33 55.22 -29.89
CA LEU A 120 7.61 54.53 -29.76
C LEU A 120 8.01 54.31 -28.29
N GLU A 121 7.64 55.28 -27.42
CA GLU A 121 7.93 55.27 -25.99
C GLU A 121 7.28 54.08 -25.23
N ASP A 122 6.08 53.69 -25.59
CA ASP A 122 5.36 52.57 -24.98
C ASP A 122 5.99 51.21 -25.31
N ILE A 123 6.48 51.08 -26.54
CA ILE A 123 7.19 49.87 -27.01
C ILE A 123 8.55 49.78 -26.32
N ASP A 124 9.27 50.90 -26.20
CA ASP A 124 10.54 50.94 -25.50
C ASP A 124 10.37 50.59 -24.00
N GLY A 125 9.32 51.05 -23.35
CA GLY A 125 8.98 50.67 -21.98
C GLY A 125 8.74 49.15 -21.80
N LEU A 126 8.00 48.57 -22.75
CA LEU A 126 7.72 47.13 -22.73
C LEU A 126 8.97 46.28 -22.95
N LEU A 127 9.81 46.71 -23.89
CA LEU A 127 11.12 46.07 -24.18
C LEU A 127 12.10 46.26 -23.01
N ALA A 128 12.08 47.42 -22.36
CA ALA A 128 12.88 47.68 -21.17
C ALA A 128 12.49 46.74 -20.01
N LEU A 129 11.19 46.53 -19.77
CA LEU A 129 10.68 45.59 -18.82
C LEU A 129 11.17 44.14 -19.10
N GLN A 130 11.06 43.71 -20.36
CA GLN A 130 11.53 42.40 -20.76
C GLN A 130 13.05 42.25 -20.58
N ARG A 131 13.84 43.26 -21.00
CA ARG A 131 15.30 43.23 -20.81
C ARG A 131 15.68 43.17 -19.33
N TYR A 132 15.00 43.93 -18.48
CA TYR A 132 15.25 43.88 -17.04
C TYR A 132 14.94 42.53 -16.46
N LEU A 133 13.75 41.96 -16.71
CA LEU A 133 13.36 40.66 -16.20
C LEU A 133 14.26 39.52 -16.71
N SER A 134 14.59 39.52 -18.00
CA SER A 134 15.39 38.46 -18.61
C SER A 134 16.90 38.65 -18.43
N GLY A 135 17.42 39.86 -18.52
CA GLY A 135 18.84 40.14 -18.44
C GLY A 135 19.34 40.34 -17.02
N SER A 136 18.68 41.19 -16.21
CA SER A 136 19.14 41.52 -14.86
C SER A 136 18.69 40.49 -13.83
N LEU A 137 17.49 39.92 -13.97
CA LEU A 137 16.93 38.95 -13.00
C LEU A 137 17.01 37.52 -13.48
N ASN A 138 17.46 37.25 -14.71
CA ASN A 138 17.52 35.91 -15.30
C ASN A 138 16.17 35.15 -15.32
N ILE A 139 15.06 35.88 -15.36
CA ILE A 139 13.71 35.35 -15.46
C ILE A 139 13.37 35.19 -16.96
N ARG A 140 13.01 33.99 -17.39
CA ARG A 140 12.60 33.74 -18.77
C ARG A 140 11.31 34.50 -19.08
N THR A 141 11.41 35.55 -19.86
CA THR A 141 10.28 36.45 -20.15
C THR A 141 10.03 36.53 -21.65
N VAL A 142 8.76 36.42 -22.03
CA VAL A 142 8.30 36.51 -23.42
C VAL A 142 7.15 37.53 -23.50
N ILE A 143 7.16 38.35 -24.52
CA ILE A 143 6.07 39.28 -24.84
C ILE A 143 5.25 38.66 -25.97
N MET A 144 3.95 38.64 -25.88
CA MET A 144 3.05 38.16 -26.94
C MET A 144 1.64 38.72 -26.82
N ASP A 145 0.92 38.73 -27.92
CA ASP A 145 -0.53 38.94 -27.92
C ASP A 145 -1.30 37.59 -27.74
N PHE A 146 -2.58 37.68 -27.47
CA PHE A 146 -3.41 36.48 -27.27
C PHE A 146 -3.62 35.65 -28.54
N SER A 147 -3.56 36.24 -29.73
CA SER A 147 -3.69 35.54 -31.00
C SER A 147 -2.43 34.71 -31.29
N MET A 148 -1.28 35.27 -31.04
CA MET A 148 0.01 34.61 -31.09
C MET A 148 0.12 33.49 -30.07
N PHE A 149 -0.37 33.73 -28.87
CA PHE A 149 -0.47 32.70 -27.82
C PHE A 149 -1.34 31.53 -28.29
N LYS A 150 -2.54 31.80 -28.81
CA LYS A 150 -3.47 30.75 -29.27
C LYS A 150 -2.86 29.93 -30.42
N THR A 151 -2.21 30.54 -31.38
CA THR A 151 -1.68 29.85 -32.56
C THR A 151 -0.39 29.09 -32.29
N ARG A 152 0.53 29.63 -31.47
CA ARG A 152 1.89 29.12 -31.30
C ARG A 152 2.07 28.33 -30.00
N VAL A 153 1.42 28.71 -28.91
CA VAL A 153 1.67 28.19 -27.57
C VAL A 153 0.46 27.44 -27.02
N GLY A 154 -0.75 27.73 -27.49
CA GLY A 154 -2.00 27.28 -26.88
C GLY A 154 -2.14 25.76 -26.71
N LYS A 155 -1.49 24.95 -27.59
CA LYS A 155 -1.49 23.49 -27.45
C LYS A 155 -0.33 22.95 -26.60
N THR A 156 0.70 23.74 -26.37
CA THR A 156 1.96 23.30 -25.74
C THR A 156 2.25 23.98 -24.40
N TYR A 157 1.45 24.94 -23.98
CA TYR A 157 1.72 25.69 -22.75
C TYR A 157 1.70 24.82 -21.49
N TYR A 158 1.01 23.69 -21.50
CA TYR A 158 1.03 22.69 -20.42
C TYR A 158 2.41 22.06 -20.21
N HIS A 159 3.31 22.13 -21.18
CA HIS A 159 4.69 21.68 -21.01
C HIS A 159 5.55 22.69 -20.22
N ILE A 160 5.06 23.93 -20.06
CA ILE A 160 5.72 24.97 -19.28
C ILE A 160 5.22 24.84 -17.83
N LYS A 161 6.09 24.41 -16.94
CA LYS A 161 5.72 24.20 -15.53
C LYS A 161 5.46 25.54 -14.82
N ARG A 162 4.22 25.74 -14.32
CA ARG A 162 3.81 26.95 -13.56
C ARG A 162 4.18 28.27 -14.22
N PRO A 163 3.67 28.62 -15.40
CA PRO A 163 3.92 29.91 -16.01
C PRO A 163 3.20 31.04 -15.24
N LEU A 164 3.81 32.23 -15.19
CA LEU A 164 3.16 33.45 -14.73
C LEU A 164 2.67 34.25 -15.97
N PHE A 165 1.38 34.45 -16.06
CA PHE A 165 0.72 35.21 -17.12
C PHE A 165 0.38 36.59 -16.57
N VAL A 166 0.92 37.63 -17.24
CA VAL A 166 0.76 39.00 -16.79
C VAL A 166 0.01 39.80 -17.86
N LEU A 167 -1.14 40.35 -17.49
CA LEU A 167 -1.88 41.32 -18.28
C LEU A 167 -1.45 42.71 -17.82
N LEU A 168 -0.89 43.49 -18.74
CA LEU A 168 -0.24 44.78 -18.44
C LEU A 168 -1.22 45.93 -18.26
N ASN A 169 -2.43 45.82 -18.82
CA ASN A 169 -3.50 46.78 -18.69
C ASN A 169 -4.89 46.15 -18.88
N ASP A 170 -5.96 46.92 -18.71
CA ASP A 170 -7.37 46.56 -18.77
C ASP A 170 -8.11 47.19 -19.95
N LEU A 171 -7.46 47.38 -21.10
CA LEU A 171 -8.11 47.87 -22.31
C LEU A 171 -9.22 46.92 -22.79
N ASP A 172 -10.29 47.45 -23.36
CA ASP A 172 -11.45 46.68 -23.82
C ASP A 172 -11.05 45.58 -24.81
N GLU A 173 -10.11 45.85 -25.69
CA GLU A 173 -9.57 44.85 -26.62
C GLU A 173 -8.91 43.66 -25.88
N ILE A 174 -8.11 43.95 -24.86
CA ILE A 174 -7.47 42.91 -24.04
C ILE A 174 -8.53 42.11 -23.24
N ARG A 175 -9.55 42.79 -22.74
CA ARG A 175 -10.68 42.17 -22.06
C ARG A 175 -11.42 41.19 -22.98
N GLU A 176 -11.73 41.58 -24.23
CA GLU A 176 -12.37 40.69 -25.21
C GLU A 176 -11.53 39.47 -25.53
N GLN A 177 -10.24 39.69 -25.81
CA GLN A 177 -9.28 38.63 -26.12
C GLN A 177 -9.08 37.70 -24.94
N PHE A 178 -8.93 38.22 -23.72
CA PHE A 178 -8.83 37.44 -22.49
C PHE A 178 -10.08 36.61 -22.26
N THR A 179 -11.27 37.18 -22.44
CA THR A 179 -12.56 36.48 -22.36
C THR A 179 -12.62 35.35 -23.39
N SER A 180 -12.14 35.55 -24.60
CA SER A 180 -12.07 34.48 -25.61
C SER A 180 -11.11 33.38 -25.22
N VAL A 181 -9.93 33.71 -24.70
CA VAL A 181 -8.90 32.77 -24.30
C VAL A 181 -9.32 31.97 -23.07
N SER A 182 -9.98 32.57 -22.09
CA SER A 182 -10.46 31.92 -20.87
C SER A 182 -11.43 30.76 -21.12
N LYS A 183 -12.11 30.72 -22.27
CA LYS A 183 -13.05 29.65 -22.63
C LYS A 183 -12.39 28.35 -23.10
N TRP A 184 -11.15 28.43 -23.59
CA TRP A 184 -10.46 27.23 -24.13
C TRP A 184 -9.20 26.84 -23.34
N ILE A 185 -8.69 27.72 -22.49
CA ILE A 185 -7.55 27.44 -21.62
C ILE A 185 -8.03 26.99 -20.24
N THR A 186 -7.28 26.08 -19.61
CA THR A 186 -7.51 25.74 -18.20
C THR A 186 -6.98 26.87 -17.31
N MET A 187 -7.88 27.77 -16.87
CA MET A 187 -7.56 28.97 -16.11
C MET A 187 -6.76 28.71 -14.83
N SER A 188 -6.91 27.54 -14.22
CA SER A 188 -6.20 27.16 -12.98
C SER A 188 -4.77 26.66 -13.21
N TYR A 189 -4.31 26.51 -14.46
CA TYR A 189 -2.96 26.02 -14.75
C TYR A 189 -1.87 27.07 -14.56
N PRO A 190 -1.98 28.30 -15.16
CA PRO A 190 -1.03 29.39 -14.93
C PRO A 190 -1.38 30.17 -13.67
N THR A 191 -0.41 30.91 -13.15
CA THR A 191 -0.65 31.99 -12.20
C THR A 191 -0.95 33.25 -13.01
N TRP A 192 -1.99 34.00 -12.67
CA TRP A 192 -2.40 35.21 -13.35
C TRP A 192 -2.09 36.45 -12.53
N LEU A 193 -1.57 37.50 -13.16
CA LEU A 193 -1.39 38.80 -12.56
C LEU A 193 -1.94 39.86 -13.52
N LEU A 194 -2.97 40.58 -13.08
CA LEU A 194 -3.67 41.59 -13.85
C LEU A 194 -3.42 42.98 -13.27
N PHE A 195 -2.99 43.89 -14.11
CA PHE A 195 -2.88 45.33 -13.79
C PHE A 195 -4.12 46.06 -14.29
N LEU A 196 -4.87 46.68 -13.36
CA LEU A 196 -6.06 47.46 -13.66
C LEU A 196 -5.79 48.97 -13.50
N ARG A 197 -6.45 49.79 -14.31
CA ARG A 197 -6.44 51.27 -14.16
C ARG A 197 -7.11 51.69 -12.85
N ASP A 198 -6.76 52.87 -12.40
CA ASP A 198 -7.38 53.43 -11.21
C ASP A 198 -8.87 53.71 -11.49
N GLY A 199 -9.75 53.14 -10.66
CA GLY A 199 -11.20 53.22 -10.83
C GLY A 199 -11.87 52.08 -11.56
N THR A 200 -11.14 51.24 -12.30
CA THR A 200 -11.71 50.01 -12.92
C THR A 200 -12.06 49.00 -11.87
N LYS A 201 -13.31 48.55 -11.87
CA LYS A 201 -13.74 47.44 -10.99
C LYS A 201 -13.38 46.08 -11.60
N PHE A 202 -12.73 45.24 -10.87
CA PHE A 202 -12.38 43.89 -11.35
C PHE A 202 -13.62 43.05 -11.71
N ASP A 203 -14.77 43.29 -11.07
CA ASP A 203 -16.04 42.61 -11.38
C ASP A 203 -16.50 42.95 -12.80
N GLU A 204 -16.29 44.19 -13.25
CA GLU A 204 -16.63 44.63 -14.61
C GLU A 204 -15.70 44.02 -15.63
N PHE A 205 -14.38 44.01 -15.38
CA PHE A 205 -13.39 43.43 -16.27
C PHE A 205 -13.56 41.92 -16.43
N LEU A 206 -13.91 41.20 -15.36
CA LEU A 206 -14.05 39.73 -15.32
C LEU A 206 -15.50 39.25 -15.51
N SER A 207 -16.45 40.11 -15.85
CA SER A 207 -17.88 39.80 -15.91
C SER A 207 -18.25 38.57 -16.74
N ASN A 208 -17.50 38.28 -17.79
CA ASN A 208 -17.72 37.14 -18.70
C ASN A 208 -16.64 36.07 -18.61
N VAL A 209 -15.83 36.08 -17.56
CA VAL A 209 -14.72 35.14 -17.33
C VAL A 209 -15.01 34.32 -16.10
N TYR A 210 -15.07 33.00 -16.26
CA TYR A 210 -15.13 32.09 -15.12
C TYR A 210 -13.74 31.91 -14.52
N VAL A 211 -13.57 32.29 -13.26
CA VAL A 211 -12.34 32.12 -12.49
C VAL A 211 -12.54 30.99 -11.48
N PRO A 212 -12.10 29.75 -11.80
CA PRO A 212 -12.34 28.59 -10.94
C PRO A 212 -11.76 28.77 -9.53
N PHE A 213 -12.32 28.09 -8.55
CA PHE A 213 -11.90 28.10 -7.15
C PHE A 213 -10.40 27.78 -6.95
N ASN A 214 -9.85 26.92 -7.80
CA ASN A 214 -8.42 26.51 -7.77
C ASN A 214 -7.53 27.40 -8.64
N CYS A 215 -8.05 28.44 -9.27
CA CYS A 215 -7.28 29.38 -10.07
C CYS A 215 -6.60 30.42 -9.17
N VAL A 216 -5.33 30.71 -9.42
CA VAL A 216 -4.61 31.83 -8.79
C VAL A 216 -4.67 33.01 -9.75
N LEU A 217 -5.62 33.93 -9.51
CA LEU A 217 -5.78 35.15 -10.29
C LEU A 217 -5.67 36.35 -9.37
N MET A 218 -4.60 37.11 -9.53
CA MET A 218 -4.27 38.30 -8.76
C MET A 218 -4.56 39.55 -9.56
N VAL A 219 -5.24 40.49 -8.93
CA VAL A 219 -5.57 41.78 -9.49
C VAL A 219 -4.88 42.87 -8.68
N THR A 220 -4.17 43.81 -9.34
CA THR A 220 -3.53 44.94 -8.68
C THR A 220 -4.44 46.14 -8.66
N GLN A 221 -4.50 46.82 -7.54
CA GLN A 221 -5.20 48.08 -7.34
C GLN A 221 -4.29 49.04 -6.56
N ARG A 222 -4.26 50.30 -6.94
CA ARG A 222 -3.48 51.32 -6.21
C ARG A 222 -4.07 51.52 -4.81
N ASP A 223 -3.20 51.64 -3.84
CA ASP A 223 -3.62 52.00 -2.48
C ASP A 223 -4.26 53.40 -2.43
N SER A 224 -5.16 53.61 -1.48
CA SER A 224 -5.83 54.92 -1.27
C SER A 224 -4.87 56.08 -1.05
N LYS A 225 -3.66 55.82 -0.60
CA LYS A 225 -2.57 56.82 -0.44
C LYS A 225 -1.76 57.06 -1.72
N GLY A 226 -1.98 56.25 -2.75
CA GLY A 226 -1.27 56.36 -4.03
C GLY A 226 0.21 55.95 -4.03
N THR A 227 0.74 55.43 -2.91
CA THR A 227 2.14 55.10 -2.69
C THR A 227 2.48 53.60 -2.85
N GLY A 228 1.47 52.75 -2.92
CA GLY A 228 1.63 51.29 -3.03
C GLY A 228 0.56 50.65 -3.91
N GLU A 229 0.71 49.35 -4.14
CA GLU A 229 -0.28 48.52 -4.84
C GLU A 229 -0.82 47.46 -3.86
N ILE A 230 -2.14 47.31 -3.85
CA ILE A 230 -2.82 46.22 -3.13
C ILE A 230 -3.06 45.13 -4.16
N VAL A 231 -2.62 43.92 -3.84
CA VAL A 231 -2.86 42.73 -4.66
C VAL A 231 -4.02 41.96 -4.06
N ARG A 232 -5.07 41.74 -4.85
CA ARG A 232 -6.26 40.97 -4.47
C ARG A 232 -6.28 39.65 -5.20
N ASP A 233 -6.62 38.60 -4.47
CA ASP A 233 -6.84 37.26 -5.00
C ASP A 233 -8.33 37.13 -5.35
N VAL A 234 -8.65 36.81 -6.62
CA VAL A 234 -10.03 36.80 -7.14
C VAL A 234 -10.39 35.40 -7.62
N TYR A 235 -11.58 34.91 -7.24
CA TYR A 235 -12.06 33.58 -7.61
C TYR A 235 -13.59 33.49 -7.53
N GLN A 236 -14.15 32.42 -8.09
CA GLN A 236 -15.54 32.02 -7.94
C GLN A 236 -15.61 30.62 -7.36
N ILE A 237 -16.58 30.34 -6.51
CA ILE A 237 -16.83 28.97 -6.00
C ILE A 237 -17.47 28.13 -7.10
N SER A 238 -18.43 28.70 -7.85
CA SER A 238 -19.11 28.08 -8.98
C SER A 238 -19.23 29.07 -10.13
N LYS A 239 -19.54 28.60 -11.34
CA LYS A 239 -19.81 29.46 -12.51
C LYS A 239 -20.98 30.42 -12.30
N GLU A 240 -21.91 30.04 -11.46
CA GLU A 240 -23.14 30.80 -11.19
C GLU A 240 -23.00 31.82 -10.06
N ASP A 241 -21.89 31.70 -9.28
CA ASP A 241 -21.64 32.55 -8.13
C ASP A 241 -20.94 33.85 -8.55
N ASN A 242 -21.15 34.89 -7.74
CA ASN A 242 -20.44 36.15 -7.91
C ASN A 242 -18.94 35.97 -7.63
N LEU A 243 -18.14 36.85 -8.26
CA LEU A 243 -16.72 36.96 -8.01
C LEU A 243 -16.44 37.30 -6.55
N ARG A 244 -15.53 36.62 -5.93
CA ARG A 244 -15.02 36.87 -4.58
C ARG A 244 -13.62 37.42 -4.64
N SER A 245 -13.31 38.39 -3.79
CA SER A 245 -11.95 38.90 -3.67
C SER A 245 -11.50 38.90 -2.22
N MET A 246 -10.23 38.55 -2.02
CA MET A 246 -9.56 38.68 -0.72
C MET A 246 -8.22 39.39 -0.90
N ARG A 247 -7.77 40.07 0.14
CA ARG A 247 -6.42 40.68 0.12
C ARG A 247 -5.39 39.58 0.06
N PHE A 248 -4.60 39.57 -1.01
CA PHE A 248 -3.50 38.61 -1.19
C PHE A 248 -2.22 39.14 -0.58
N GLY A 249 -1.89 40.38 -0.86
CA GLY A 249 -0.67 41.02 -0.37
C GLY A 249 -0.64 42.47 -0.74
N GLU A 250 0.49 43.09 -0.48
CA GLU A 250 0.74 44.50 -0.81
C GLU A 250 2.16 44.68 -1.32
N TRP A 251 2.29 45.69 -2.14
CA TRP A 251 3.59 46.13 -2.65
C TRP A 251 3.80 47.58 -2.26
N ASN A 252 4.97 47.87 -1.76
CA ASN A 252 5.45 49.25 -1.56
C ASN A 252 6.89 49.42 -2.07
N ALA A 253 7.29 50.63 -2.34
CA ALA A 253 8.61 50.93 -2.94
C ALA A 253 9.79 50.62 -2.00
N ARG A 254 9.58 50.54 -0.69
CA ARG A 254 10.62 50.30 0.31
C ARG A 254 10.84 48.81 0.61
N GLU A 255 9.77 48.05 0.75
CA GLU A 255 9.79 46.67 1.22
C GLU A 255 9.57 45.66 0.07
N GLY A 256 9.15 46.14 -1.09
CA GLY A 256 8.81 45.30 -2.22
C GLY A 256 7.45 44.60 -2.04
N PHE A 257 7.28 43.44 -2.67
CA PHE A 257 6.06 42.65 -2.58
C PHE A 257 6.05 41.77 -1.31
N GLN A 258 5.00 41.89 -0.51
CA GLN A 258 4.74 41.06 0.64
C GLN A 258 3.49 40.20 0.38
N GLY A 259 3.69 38.90 0.14
CA GLY A 259 2.63 37.92 -0.05
C GLY A 259 2.28 37.16 1.24
N PRO A 260 1.16 36.40 1.24
CA PRO A 260 0.74 35.63 2.39
C PRO A 260 1.64 34.41 2.61
N GLN A 261 1.84 34.01 3.85
CA GLN A 261 2.55 32.77 4.19
C GLN A 261 1.67 31.52 4.05
N LEU A 262 0.34 31.70 4.13
CA LEU A 262 -0.61 30.61 4.04
C LEU A 262 -0.83 30.14 2.61
N GLY A 263 -0.93 28.84 2.42
CA GLY A 263 -1.24 28.21 1.13
C GLY A 263 -2.61 28.57 0.58
N LEU A 264 -2.86 28.30 -0.70
CA LEU A 264 -4.10 28.68 -1.40
C LEU A 264 -5.35 28.18 -0.68
N TYR A 265 -5.41 26.90 -0.33
CA TYR A 265 -6.59 26.27 0.27
C TYR A 265 -6.70 26.48 1.79
N GLN A 266 -5.64 26.92 2.44
CA GLN A 266 -5.71 27.42 3.82
C GLN A 266 -6.36 28.78 3.88
N ARG A 267 -6.21 29.62 2.85
CA ARG A 267 -6.86 30.92 2.70
C ARG A 267 -8.29 30.80 2.17
N ARG A 268 -8.53 29.84 1.28
CA ARG A 268 -9.81 29.52 0.66
C ARG A 268 -10.37 28.22 1.24
N ASN A 269 -10.62 28.17 2.54
CA ASN A 269 -11.13 26.96 3.23
C ASN A 269 -12.66 26.90 3.33
N ASP A 270 -13.37 27.90 2.83
CA ASP A 270 -14.83 28.06 2.95
C ASP A 270 -15.50 28.03 1.58
N LEU A 271 -16.37 27.06 1.37
CA LEU A 271 -17.21 26.93 0.18
C LEU A 271 -18.58 27.59 0.33
N ASN A 272 -18.81 28.30 1.45
CA ASN A 272 -20.00 29.13 1.69
C ASN A 272 -21.34 28.41 1.47
N GLY A 273 -21.46 27.20 2.01
CA GLY A 273 -22.70 26.43 1.89
C GLY A 273 -22.93 25.80 0.51
N ARG A 274 -21.95 25.83 -0.41
CA ARG A 274 -22.07 25.19 -1.75
C ARG A 274 -22.52 23.74 -1.61
N ASN A 275 -23.49 23.35 -2.43
CA ASN A 275 -23.93 21.98 -2.51
C ASN A 275 -23.02 21.17 -3.44
N ILE A 276 -22.42 20.08 -2.92
CA ILE A 276 -21.58 19.14 -3.64
C ILE A 276 -22.33 17.82 -3.78
N ARG A 277 -22.39 17.27 -4.99
CA ARG A 277 -23.04 16.00 -5.30
C ARG A 277 -22.07 14.87 -5.01
N VAL A 278 -22.39 14.06 -3.99
CA VAL A 278 -21.54 12.96 -3.51
C VAL A 278 -22.14 11.62 -3.91
N VAL A 279 -21.39 10.82 -4.65
CA VAL A 279 -21.78 9.46 -5.00
C VAL A 279 -21.01 8.45 -4.13
N SER A 280 -21.70 7.38 -3.71
CA SER A 280 -21.08 6.27 -2.99
C SER A 280 -21.67 4.93 -3.43
N VAL A 281 -20.95 3.85 -3.15
CA VAL A 281 -21.40 2.47 -3.33
C VAL A 281 -21.84 1.95 -1.96
N HIS A 282 -22.91 1.17 -1.91
CA HIS A 282 -23.35 0.54 -0.67
C HIS A 282 -22.49 -0.70 -0.36
N ASP A 283 -21.48 -0.52 0.46
CA ASP A 283 -20.54 -1.57 0.88
C ASP A 283 -20.23 -1.46 2.39
N PRO A 284 -21.16 -1.94 3.25
CA PRO A 284 -20.94 -1.93 4.71
C PRO A 284 -19.80 -2.86 5.13
N PRO A 285 -18.95 -2.45 6.09
CA PRO A 285 -19.10 -1.30 6.98
C PRO A 285 -18.45 -0.02 6.48
N VAL A 286 -17.69 -0.06 5.39
CA VAL A 286 -16.85 1.04 4.93
C VAL A 286 -17.70 2.20 4.40
N SER A 287 -18.73 1.88 3.62
CA SER A 287 -19.72 2.84 3.10
C SER A 287 -21.12 2.27 3.24
N ARG A 288 -21.94 2.86 4.10
CA ARG A 288 -23.32 2.45 4.31
C ARG A 288 -24.27 3.57 3.91
N ILE A 289 -25.05 3.35 2.85
CA ILE A 289 -26.05 4.31 2.42
C ILE A 289 -27.26 4.22 3.33
N ILE A 290 -27.58 5.34 3.97
CA ILE A 290 -28.75 5.52 4.83
C ILE A 290 -29.80 6.23 4.00
N ARG A 291 -31.00 5.65 3.91
CA ARG A 291 -32.11 6.16 3.11
C ARG A 291 -33.12 6.87 3.99
N ASP A 292 -33.80 7.84 3.43
CA ASP A 292 -34.94 8.49 4.05
C ASP A 292 -36.24 7.67 3.97
N LYS A 293 -37.33 8.19 4.46
CA LYS A 293 -38.65 7.52 4.40
C LYS A 293 -39.17 7.32 2.97
N ALA A 294 -38.65 8.09 2.01
CA ALA A 294 -38.97 8.00 0.60
C ALA A 294 -38.06 7.04 -0.17
N GLY A 295 -37.10 6.38 0.50
CA GLY A 295 -36.16 5.47 -0.10
C GLY A 295 -34.95 6.14 -0.77
N GLN A 296 -34.84 7.48 -0.70
CA GLN A 296 -33.72 8.19 -1.32
C GLN A 296 -32.50 8.23 -0.39
N PRO A 297 -31.27 8.24 -0.94
CA PRO A 297 -30.05 8.38 -0.16
C PRO A 297 -30.05 9.72 0.60
N SER A 298 -30.06 9.67 1.93
CA SER A 298 -30.07 10.87 2.79
C SER A 298 -28.73 11.12 3.48
N ARG A 299 -27.96 10.06 3.73
CA ARG A 299 -26.65 10.14 4.39
C ARG A 299 -25.81 8.91 4.02
N ILE A 300 -24.50 9.10 4.02
CA ILE A 300 -23.53 7.99 4.00
C ILE A 300 -23.03 7.79 5.44
N GLY A 301 -23.04 6.57 5.92
CA GLY A 301 -22.45 6.13 7.18
C GLY A 301 -21.24 5.24 6.95
N GLY A 302 -20.65 4.73 8.02
CA GLY A 302 -19.39 3.98 7.99
C GLY A 302 -18.17 4.89 7.86
N PHE A 303 -17.02 4.32 7.63
CA PHE A 303 -15.76 5.06 7.59
C PHE A 303 -15.79 6.27 6.65
N PHE A 304 -16.20 6.08 5.37
CA PHE A 304 -16.31 7.21 4.44
C PHE A 304 -17.39 8.20 4.84
N GLY A 305 -18.47 7.73 5.49
CA GLY A 305 -19.50 8.61 6.02
C GLY A 305 -18.99 9.60 7.06
N GLU A 306 -18.17 9.12 7.99
CA GLU A 306 -17.55 9.98 9.00
C GLU A 306 -16.50 10.92 8.37
N VAL A 307 -15.69 10.43 7.43
CA VAL A 307 -14.72 11.27 6.72
C VAL A 307 -15.41 12.42 5.98
N ILE A 308 -16.48 12.15 5.21
CA ILE A 308 -17.19 13.21 4.48
C ILE A 308 -17.95 14.16 5.40
N GLN A 309 -18.42 13.69 6.55
CA GLN A 309 -19.03 14.58 7.53
C GLN A 309 -18.02 15.62 8.05
N LEU A 310 -16.81 15.18 8.36
CA LEU A 310 -15.71 16.07 8.76
C LEU A 310 -15.30 17.01 7.63
N LEU A 311 -15.26 16.52 6.39
CA LEU A 311 -14.99 17.35 5.21
C LEU A 311 -16.10 18.41 5.01
N LYS A 312 -17.36 18.04 5.21
CA LYS A 312 -18.51 18.96 5.14
C LYS A 312 -18.37 20.12 6.11
N GLU A 313 -17.99 19.82 7.35
CA GLU A 313 -17.76 20.82 8.39
C GLU A 313 -16.52 21.67 8.11
N GLY A 314 -15.41 21.03 7.75
CA GLY A 314 -14.14 21.70 7.47
C GLY A 314 -14.15 22.61 6.24
N MET A 315 -15.01 22.32 5.24
CA MET A 315 -15.14 23.11 4.01
C MET A 315 -16.38 24.03 4.01
N ASN A 316 -17.21 23.99 5.05
CA ASN A 316 -18.47 24.71 5.09
C ASN A 316 -19.33 24.54 3.82
N CYS A 317 -19.69 23.27 3.53
CA CYS A 317 -20.48 22.92 2.35
C CYS A 317 -21.68 22.03 2.71
N THR A 318 -22.57 21.80 1.76
CA THR A 318 -23.70 20.87 1.89
C THR A 318 -23.51 19.72 0.90
N PHE A 319 -24.08 18.54 1.22
CA PHE A 319 -23.97 17.38 0.37
C PHE A 319 -25.34 16.87 -0.09
N THR A 320 -25.44 16.55 -1.37
CA THR A 320 -26.51 15.73 -1.93
C THR A 320 -25.94 14.36 -2.22
N TYR A 321 -26.56 13.32 -1.66
CA TYR A 321 -26.04 11.96 -1.76
C TYR A 321 -26.70 11.19 -2.89
N MET A 322 -25.91 10.39 -3.58
CA MET A 322 -26.35 9.51 -4.66
C MET A 322 -25.71 8.14 -4.47
N GLU A 323 -26.40 7.10 -4.96
CA GLU A 323 -25.93 5.73 -4.93
C GLU A 323 -25.50 5.28 -6.32
N ALA A 324 -24.38 4.59 -6.38
CA ALA A 324 -23.93 3.86 -7.56
C ALA A 324 -24.02 2.35 -7.31
N SER A 325 -24.30 1.58 -8.36
CA SER A 325 -24.42 0.12 -8.30
C SER A 325 -23.06 -0.57 -8.10
N SER A 326 -21.97 0.05 -8.54
CA SER A 326 -20.61 -0.50 -8.47
C SER A 326 -19.57 0.62 -8.39
N TRP A 327 -18.32 0.25 -8.08
CA TRP A 327 -17.19 1.22 -8.07
C TRP A 327 -16.88 1.75 -9.46
N GLY A 328 -16.93 0.90 -10.48
CA GLY A 328 -16.75 1.23 -11.88
C GLY A 328 -15.53 0.59 -12.53
N THR A 329 -15.77 0.02 -13.70
CA THR A 329 -14.78 -0.56 -14.61
C THR A 329 -14.93 0.03 -15.99
N ARG A 330 -13.90 -0.12 -16.84
CA ARG A 330 -13.96 0.30 -18.24
C ARG A 330 -14.50 -0.85 -19.08
N LEU A 331 -15.59 -0.61 -19.78
CA LEU A 331 -16.17 -1.55 -20.72
C LEU A 331 -15.36 -1.63 -22.02
N PRO A 332 -15.48 -2.72 -22.82
CA PRO A 332 -14.78 -2.85 -24.11
C PRO A 332 -15.07 -1.73 -25.10
N ASN A 333 -16.23 -1.08 -25.00
CA ASN A 333 -16.61 0.08 -25.82
C ASN A 333 -15.95 1.40 -25.35
N GLY A 334 -15.09 1.35 -24.31
CA GLY A 334 -14.40 2.50 -23.76
C GLY A 334 -15.20 3.33 -22.75
N THR A 335 -16.48 3.01 -22.49
CA THR A 335 -17.30 3.69 -21.49
C THR A 335 -17.04 3.15 -20.08
N TRP A 336 -17.31 3.96 -19.07
CA TRP A 336 -17.17 3.57 -17.66
C TRP A 336 -18.52 3.16 -17.05
N THR A 337 -18.48 2.29 -16.03
CA THR A 337 -19.64 1.89 -15.22
C THR A 337 -19.63 2.56 -13.84
N GLY A 338 -20.66 2.34 -13.03
CA GLY A 338 -20.72 2.66 -11.61
C GLY A 338 -20.41 4.13 -11.23
N SER A 339 -19.73 4.30 -10.11
CA SER A 339 -19.43 5.63 -9.57
C SER A 339 -18.50 6.46 -10.47
N ILE A 340 -17.57 5.81 -11.18
CA ILE A 340 -16.67 6.50 -12.13
C ILE A 340 -17.46 7.10 -13.28
N ARG A 341 -18.45 6.37 -13.81
CA ARG A 341 -19.34 6.89 -14.86
C ARG A 341 -20.03 8.17 -14.41
N MET A 342 -20.53 8.20 -13.17
CA MET A 342 -21.21 9.37 -12.65
C MET A 342 -20.31 10.60 -12.55
N LEU A 343 -19.01 10.40 -12.25
CA LEU A 343 -18.02 11.49 -12.25
C LEU A 343 -17.70 11.95 -13.69
N VAL A 344 -17.55 11.03 -14.63
CA VAL A 344 -17.23 11.35 -16.04
C VAL A 344 -18.40 12.05 -16.73
N GLU A 345 -19.63 11.67 -16.43
CA GLU A 345 -20.87 12.29 -16.95
C GLU A 345 -21.25 13.58 -16.20
N ASP A 346 -20.39 14.09 -15.31
CA ASP A 346 -20.65 15.29 -14.48
C ASP A 346 -21.96 15.24 -13.67
N LYS A 347 -22.38 14.03 -13.29
CA LYS A 347 -23.53 13.81 -12.41
C LYS A 347 -23.16 13.90 -10.94
N ALA A 348 -21.88 13.68 -10.61
CA ALA A 348 -21.32 13.76 -9.25
C ALA A 348 -20.04 14.59 -9.25
N ASP A 349 -19.81 15.30 -8.14
CA ASP A 349 -18.63 16.14 -7.92
C ASP A 349 -17.55 15.41 -7.09
N LEU A 350 -17.96 14.42 -6.29
CA LEU A 350 -17.09 13.63 -5.42
C LEU A 350 -17.60 12.19 -5.33
N ALA A 351 -16.74 11.21 -5.55
CA ALA A 351 -17.01 9.83 -5.19
C ALA A 351 -16.37 9.52 -3.83
N ALA A 352 -17.22 9.34 -2.83
CA ALA A 352 -16.85 9.03 -1.46
C ALA A 352 -17.10 7.55 -1.18
N THR A 353 -16.26 6.72 -1.72
CA THR A 353 -16.28 5.26 -1.61
C THR A 353 -14.87 4.71 -1.69
N GLU A 354 -14.71 3.45 -1.43
CA GLU A 354 -13.45 2.73 -1.47
C GLU A 354 -12.95 2.54 -2.90
N LEU A 355 -12.26 3.55 -3.44
CA LEU A 355 -11.69 3.47 -4.77
C LEU A 355 -10.22 3.12 -4.70
N MET A 356 -9.88 1.95 -5.23
CA MET A 356 -8.50 1.55 -5.45
C MET A 356 -7.88 2.42 -6.55
N MET A 357 -6.69 2.96 -6.28
CA MET A 357 -5.96 3.76 -7.25
C MET A 357 -5.34 2.86 -8.32
N SER A 358 -5.76 3.04 -9.56
CA SER A 358 -5.22 2.33 -10.73
C SER A 358 -4.89 3.30 -11.86
N SER A 359 -3.94 2.92 -12.73
CA SER A 359 -3.52 3.71 -13.89
C SER A 359 -4.66 3.97 -14.87
N ASP A 360 -5.49 2.96 -15.12
CA ASP A 360 -6.59 3.05 -16.10
C ASP A 360 -7.62 4.12 -15.69
N ARG A 361 -7.90 4.21 -14.39
CA ARG A 361 -8.85 5.20 -13.85
C ARG A 361 -8.34 6.63 -13.92
N LEU A 362 -6.99 6.84 -13.92
CA LEU A 362 -6.39 8.18 -14.03
C LEU A 362 -6.70 8.88 -15.35
N GLU A 363 -7.06 8.14 -16.40
CA GLU A 363 -7.52 8.72 -17.67
C GLU A 363 -8.91 9.36 -17.56
N ALA A 364 -9.75 8.87 -16.66
CA ALA A 364 -11.15 9.27 -16.52
C ALA A 364 -11.42 10.19 -15.33
N ILE A 365 -10.67 10.04 -14.24
CA ILE A 365 -10.89 10.73 -12.96
C ILE A 365 -9.57 11.19 -12.34
N LYS A 366 -9.66 12.05 -11.34
CA LYS A 366 -8.53 12.38 -10.47
C LYS A 366 -8.80 11.88 -9.06
N PHE A 367 -7.84 11.13 -8.52
CA PHE A 367 -7.90 10.73 -7.12
C PHE A 367 -7.54 11.89 -6.21
N THR A 368 -8.17 11.91 -5.04
CA THR A 368 -7.76 12.75 -3.92
C THR A 368 -6.50 12.20 -3.27
N THR A 369 -5.99 12.91 -2.29
CA THR A 369 -4.98 12.36 -1.39
C THR A 369 -5.45 11.00 -0.83
N PRO A 370 -4.61 9.95 -0.85
CA PRO A 370 -4.97 8.65 -0.33
C PRO A 370 -5.45 8.72 1.13
N VAL A 371 -6.52 8.02 1.45
CA VAL A 371 -7.10 8.01 2.79
C VAL A 371 -6.42 6.96 3.66
N TYR A 372 -6.18 5.76 3.13
CA TYR A 372 -5.42 4.69 3.76
C TYR A 372 -4.81 3.74 2.74
N SER A 373 -3.89 2.88 3.21
CA SER A 373 -3.28 1.83 2.41
C SER A 373 -3.63 0.47 2.98
N THR A 374 -3.79 -0.52 2.11
CA THR A 374 -4.16 -1.88 2.46
C THR A 374 -3.48 -2.89 1.55
N LYS A 375 -3.57 -4.17 1.89
CA LYS A 375 -3.09 -5.27 1.06
C LYS A 375 -4.27 -6.01 0.46
N CYS A 376 -4.12 -6.46 -0.76
CA CYS A 376 -5.04 -7.37 -1.41
C CYS A 376 -4.52 -8.80 -1.20
N ARG A 377 -5.38 -9.68 -0.68
CA ARG A 377 -5.06 -11.09 -0.41
C ARG A 377 -6.18 -11.98 -0.88
N ALA A 378 -5.85 -13.16 -1.30
CA ALA A 378 -6.83 -14.21 -1.46
C ALA A 378 -7.08 -14.89 -0.11
N TYR A 379 -8.32 -15.18 0.17
CA TYR A 379 -8.79 -15.84 1.39
C TYR A 379 -9.40 -17.17 1.02
N ILE A 380 -9.07 -18.18 1.80
CA ILE A 380 -9.67 -19.52 1.70
C ILE A 380 -10.29 -19.89 3.05
N ARG A 381 -11.24 -20.81 3.04
CA ARG A 381 -11.78 -21.38 4.27
C ARG A 381 -10.65 -22.09 5.03
N ARG A 382 -10.56 -21.84 6.33
CA ARG A 382 -9.61 -22.55 7.19
C ARG A 382 -9.78 -24.06 6.99
N PRO A 383 -8.72 -24.79 6.60
CA PRO A 383 -8.82 -26.22 6.44
C PRO A 383 -9.23 -26.91 7.75
N ASP A 384 -10.20 -27.80 7.69
CA ASP A 384 -10.65 -28.61 8.83
C ASP A 384 -9.61 -29.68 9.19
N THR A 385 -8.50 -29.74 8.47
CA THR A 385 -7.47 -30.75 8.65
C THR A 385 -6.72 -30.54 9.96
N THR A 386 -7.26 -31.09 11.01
CA THR A 386 -6.44 -31.67 12.04
C THR A 386 -5.78 -32.91 11.43
N ALA A 387 -4.73 -32.72 10.63
CA ALA A 387 -3.92 -33.84 10.20
C ALA A 387 -3.46 -34.52 11.48
N VAL A 388 -3.82 -35.81 11.64
CA VAL A 388 -3.34 -36.67 12.77
C VAL A 388 -1.81 -36.60 12.72
N LYS A 389 -1.25 -35.74 13.54
CA LYS A 389 0.21 -35.56 13.60
C LYS A 389 0.72 -36.67 14.44
N TRP A 390 1.14 -37.78 13.82
CA TRP A 390 1.79 -38.94 14.48
C TRP A 390 2.91 -38.49 15.42
N ASN A 391 3.47 -37.35 15.24
CA ASN A 391 4.56 -36.77 16.01
C ASN A 391 4.11 -35.92 17.21
N THR A 392 2.79 -35.78 17.45
CA THR A 392 2.23 -34.88 18.50
C THR A 392 2.80 -35.20 19.88
N TYR A 393 2.99 -36.47 20.21
CA TYR A 393 3.52 -36.90 21.51
C TYR A 393 5.04 -36.84 21.63
N LEU A 394 5.78 -36.76 20.52
CA LEU A 394 7.23 -36.58 20.55
C LEU A 394 7.65 -35.11 20.40
N ALA A 395 6.75 -34.30 19.83
CA ALA A 395 6.98 -32.89 19.56
C ALA A 395 7.22 -31.98 20.80
N PRO A 396 6.67 -32.25 22.01
CA PRO A 396 6.93 -31.43 23.18
C PRO A 396 8.41 -31.25 23.52
N PHE A 397 9.22 -32.25 23.22
CA PHE A 397 10.66 -32.19 23.44
C PHE A 397 11.41 -32.29 22.11
N ALA A 398 12.46 -31.45 21.96
CA ALA A 398 13.38 -31.56 20.83
C ALA A 398 14.12 -32.91 20.88
N PHE A 399 14.53 -33.44 19.73
CA PHE A 399 15.22 -34.71 19.60
C PHE A 399 16.47 -34.81 20.51
N ASN A 400 17.21 -33.72 20.71
CA ASN A 400 18.36 -33.66 21.60
C ASN A 400 17.99 -33.87 23.07
N VAL A 401 16.79 -33.43 23.50
CA VAL A 401 16.29 -33.64 24.88
C VAL A 401 15.95 -35.11 25.10
N TRP A 402 15.31 -35.76 24.11
CA TRP A 402 15.04 -37.19 24.17
C TRP A 402 16.32 -38.02 24.27
N ASN A 403 17.35 -37.66 23.47
CA ASN A 403 18.66 -38.28 23.55
C ASN A 403 19.32 -38.06 24.92
N ALA A 404 19.22 -36.86 25.49
CA ALA A 404 19.77 -36.55 26.80
C ALA A 404 19.08 -37.37 27.91
N ILE A 405 17.73 -37.51 27.87
CA ILE A 405 16.96 -38.35 28.80
C ILE A 405 17.39 -39.81 28.70
N GLY A 406 17.48 -40.34 27.46
CA GLY A 406 17.93 -41.69 27.21
C GLY A 406 19.35 -41.97 27.73
N LEU A 407 20.27 -41.04 27.47
CA LEU A 407 21.66 -41.11 27.95
C LEU A 407 21.69 -41.05 29.50
N THR A 408 20.90 -40.21 30.11
CA THR A 408 20.79 -40.09 31.58
C THR A 408 20.31 -41.43 32.21
N VAL A 409 19.29 -42.04 31.64
CA VAL A 409 18.79 -43.34 32.06
C VAL A 409 19.91 -44.42 32.03
N VAL A 410 20.68 -44.48 30.94
CA VAL A 410 21.79 -45.40 30.78
C VAL A 410 22.91 -45.12 31.79
N VAL A 411 23.35 -43.88 31.92
CA VAL A 411 24.42 -43.48 32.85
C VAL A 411 24.03 -43.81 34.29
N VAL A 412 22.80 -43.50 34.70
CA VAL A 412 22.30 -43.82 36.03
C VAL A 412 22.27 -45.34 36.28
N ALA A 413 21.79 -46.12 35.31
CA ALA A 413 21.74 -47.59 35.43
C ALA A 413 23.16 -48.14 35.58
N LEU A 414 24.14 -47.65 34.81
CA LEU A 414 25.55 -48.03 34.94
C LEU A 414 26.13 -47.62 36.31
N THR A 415 25.74 -46.42 36.82
CA THR A 415 26.20 -45.95 38.12
C THR A 415 25.70 -46.87 39.26
N ILE A 416 24.40 -47.21 39.26
CA ILE A 416 23.79 -48.11 40.23
C ILE A 416 24.48 -49.50 40.13
N THR A 417 24.64 -50.05 38.95
CA THR A 417 25.33 -51.33 38.72
C THR A 417 26.77 -51.27 39.22
N GLY A 418 27.50 -50.17 38.96
CA GLY A 418 28.85 -49.94 39.40
C GLY A 418 28.98 -49.92 40.96
N ILE A 419 28.06 -49.22 41.61
CA ILE A 419 27.99 -49.17 43.10
C ILE A 419 27.73 -50.58 43.66
N ASP A 420 26.82 -51.33 43.05
CA ASP A 420 26.49 -52.67 43.50
C ASP A 420 27.67 -53.65 43.31
N VAL A 421 28.39 -53.62 42.20
CA VAL A 421 29.60 -54.41 41.93
C VAL A 421 30.71 -54.00 42.89
N LEU A 422 30.94 -52.71 43.13
CA LEU A 422 31.98 -52.21 44.01
C LEU A 422 31.72 -52.60 45.48
N SER A 423 30.47 -52.46 45.95
CA SER A 423 30.07 -52.82 47.31
C SER A 423 30.31 -54.29 47.60
N ARG A 424 30.11 -55.17 46.63
CA ARG A 424 30.35 -56.61 46.71
C ARG A 424 31.87 -56.92 46.73
N LYS A 425 32.72 -56.22 45.97
CA LYS A 425 34.17 -56.43 45.93
C LYS A 425 34.84 -55.97 47.21
N VAL A 426 34.39 -54.89 47.84
CA VAL A 426 35.04 -54.30 49.02
C VAL A 426 34.54 -54.96 50.31
N ASN A 427 33.62 -55.94 50.30
CA ASN A 427 33.01 -56.57 51.44
C ASN A 427 32.47 -55.63 52.56
N TRP A 428 31.85 -54.52 52.12
CA TRP A 428 31.43 -53.42 52.97
C TRP A 428 30.23 -53.78 53.87
N PHE A 429 29.61 -54.93 53.67
CA PHE A 429 28.40 -55.35 54.42
C PHE A 429 28.50 -56.79 54.95
N PRO A 430 27.82 -57.08 56.13
CA PRO A 430 27.69 -58.41 56.69
C PRO A 430 27.00 -59.38 55.70
N VAL A 431 27.37 -60.69 55.82
CA VAL A 431 26.92 -61.72 54.87
C VAL A 431 25.41 -61.91 54.82
N ASP A 432 24.71 -61.50 55.88
CA ASP A 432 23.23 -61.67 56.04
C ASP A 432 22.42 -60.73 55.19
N LEU A 433 22.99 -59.59 54.71
CA LEU A 433 22.32 -58.64 53.83
C LEU A 433 22.66 -58.88 52.34
N ARG A 434 23.43 -59.88 52.02
CA ARG A 434 23.67 -60.32 50.66
C ARG A 434 22.46 -61.03 50.10
N SER A 435 21.42 -60.26 49.71
CA SER A 435 20.31 -60.79 48.93
C SER A 435 20.86 -61.63 47.76
N ASN A 436 20.36 -62.89 47.67
CA ASN A 436 20.76 -63.86 46.67
C ASN A 436 20.34 -63.49 45.21
N SER A 437 19.73 -62.32 45.03
CA SER A 437 19.24 -61.81 43.79
C SER A 437 20.33 -60.98 43.13
N ARG A 438 20.89 -61.45 42.06
CA ARG A 438 21.71 -60.65 41.11
C ARG A 438 20.76 -59.76 40.28
N SER A 439 20.59 -58.50 40.61
CA SER A 439 19.94 -57.59 39.71
C SER A 439 20.78 -57.47 38.42
N THR A 440 20.20 -57.90 37.34
CA THR A 440 20.84 -57.76 36.02
C THR A 440 20.81 -56.31 35.58
N LEU A 441 21.79 -55.86 34.78
CA LEU A 441 21.79 -54.49 34.21
C LEU A 441 20.47 -54.16 33.51
N SER A 442 19.84 -55.14 32.87
CA SER A 442 18.54 -55.04 32.23
C SER A 442 17.42 -54.71 33.21
N GLU A 443 17.40 -55.35 34.40
CA GLU A 443 16.42 -55.06 35.44
C GLU A 443 16.60 -53.65 36.02
N ILE A 444 17.86 -53.25 36.28
CA ILE A 444 18.16 -51.90 36.79
C ILE A 444 17.77 -50.85 35.76
N LEU A 445 18.05 -51.06 34.47
CA LEU A 445 17.67 -50.14 33.39
C LEU A 445 16.13 -50.01 33.32
N PHE A 446 15.40 -51.12 33.47
CA PHE A 446 13.93 -51.10 33.51
C PHE A 446 13.39 -50.35 34.74
N PHE A 447 13.96 -50.55 35.92
CA PHE A 447 13.58 -49.80 37.11
C PHE A 447 13.88 -48.30 37.00
N VAL A 448 15.03 -47.90 36.48
CA VAL A 448 15.38 -46.48 36.25
C VAL A 448 14.42 -45.86 35.25
N PHE A 449 14.10 -46.55 34.14
CA PHE A 449 13.09 -46.12 33.20
C PHE A 449 11.72 -45.94 33.85
N GLY A 450 11.31 -46.90 34.69
CA GLY A 450 10.08 -46.84 35.47
C GLY A 450 10.01 -45.61 36.40
N ALA A 451 11.14 -45.26 37.05
CA ALA A 451 11.22 -44.06 37.88
C ALA A 451 11.01 -42.76 37.09
N PHE A 452 11.51 -42.67 35.86
CA PHE A 452 11.20 -41.55 34.96
C PHE A 452 9.71 -41.53 34.53
N CYS A 453 9.06 -42.70 34.53
CA CYS A 453 7.62 -42.81 34.29
C CYS A 453 6.78 -42.59 35.57
N GLY A 454 7.38 -42.19 36.67
CA GLY A 454 6.69 -41.94 37.97
C GLY A 454 6.42 -43.22 38.79
N GLN A 455 7.03 -44.36 38.48
CA GLN A 455 6.92 -45.56 39.26
C GLN A 455 7.98 -45.61 40.38
N GLY A 456 7.63 -46.20 41.53
CA GLY A 456 8.55 -46.38 42.63
C GLY A 456 9.65 -47.40 42.32
N MET A 457 10.81 -47.21 42.93
CA MET A 457 11.90 -48.21 42.93
C MET A 457 11.95 -48.95 44.27
N GLU A 458 12.39 -50.20 44.25
CA GLU A 458 12.60 -50.94 45.48
C GLU A 458 13.67 -50.23 46.34
N PRO A 459 13.43 -50.16 47.70
CA PRO A 459 14.38 -49.51 48.60
C PRO A 459 15.70 -50.31 48.65
N SER A 460 16.80 -49.63 48.24
CA SER A 460 18.12 -50.25 48.34
C SER A 460 18.63 -50.24 49.78
N PRO A 461 19.35 -51.28 50.20
CA PRO A 461 19.96 -51.30 51.51
C PRO A 461 21.20 -50.41 51.62
N LEU A 462 21.74 -49.92 50.49
CA LEU A 462 22.96 -49.11 50.40
C LEU A 462 22.61 -47.64 50.41
N ASP A 463 23.16 -46.85 51.33
CA ASP A 463 22.93 -45.40 51.41
C ASP A 463 23.40 -44.64 50.16
N PRO A 464 24.55 -44.96 49.51
CA PRO A 464 24.92 -44.33 48.21
C PRO A 464 23.86 -44.54 47.13
N THR A 465 23.27 -45.75 47.06
CA THR A 465 22.25 -46.06 46.05
C THR A 465 20.95 -45.32 46.37
N ARG A 466 20.60 -45.13 47.66
CA ARG A 466 19.42 -44.35 48.08
C ARG A 466 19.53 -42.89 47.60
N LEU A 467 20.74 -42.28 47.69
CA LEU A 467 20.99 -40.93 47.20
C LEU A 467 20.80 -40.85 45.69
N VAL A 468 21.30 -41.84 44.93
CA VAL A 468 21.09 -41.93 43.49
C VAL A 468 19.60 -42.06 43.16
N HIS A 469 18.85 -42.96 43.90
CA HIS A 469 17.39 -43.10 43.72
C HIS A 469 16.66 -41.79 43.97
N LEU A 470 17.02 -41.02 45.02
CA LEU A 470 16.44 -39.73 45.30
C LEU A 470 16.63 -38.74 44.12
N ASN A 471 17.85 -38.66 43.59
CA ASN A 471 18.16 -37.78 42.43
C ASN A 471 17.40 -38.23 41.17
N VAL A 472 17.28 -39.55 40.94
CA VAL A 472 16.51 -40.07 39.78
C VAL A 472 15.05 -39.71 39.89
N HIS A 473 14.43 -39.89 41.06
CA HIS A 473 13.02 -39.53 41.28
C HIS A 473 12.80 -38.03 41.14
N LEU A 474 13.67 -37.20 41.71
CA LEU A 474 13.59 -35.75 41.58
C LEU A 474 13.68 -35.32 40.11
N THR A 475 14.67 -35.86 39.36
CA THR A 475 14.82 -35.59 37.94
C THR A 475 13.62 -36.07 37.12
N GLY A 476 13.11 -37.29 37.44
CA GLY A 476 11.93 -37.86 36.81
C GLY A 476 10.68 -36.99 36.99
N VAL A 477 10.45 -36.50 38.22
CA VAL A 477 9.32 -35.59 38.50
C VAL A 477 9.45 -34.29 37.70
N VAL A 478 10.63 -33.68 37.63
CA VAL A 478 10.83 -32.45 36.87
C VAL A 478 10.62 -32.67 35.38
N VAL A 479 11.18 -33.77 34.82
CA VAL A 479 11.04 -34.09 33.38
C VAL A 479 9.56 -34.38 33.05
N LEU A 480 8.86 -35.17 33.92
CA LEU A 480 7.45 -35.50 33.71
C LEU A 480 6.57 -34.24 33.78
N ALA A 481 6.81 -33.36 34.76
CA ALA A 481 6.08 -32.09 34.88
C ALA A 481 6.33 -31.19 33.67
N ALA A 482 7.58 -31.04 33.22
CA ALA A 482 7.93 -30.25 32.03
C ALA A 482 7.29 -30.82 30.74
N TYR A 483 7.31 -32.17 30.59
CA TYR A 483 6.65 -32.84 29.47
C TYR A 483 5.13 -32.60 29.48
N SER A 484 4.49 -32.78 30.64
CA SER A 484 3.03 -32.57 30.78
C SER A 484 2.63 -31.13 30.45
N ALA A 485 3.39 -30.13 30.94
CA ALA A 485 3.14 -28.74 30.67
C ALA A 485 3.31 -28.43 29.17
N ALA A 486 4.39 -28.91 28.55
CA ALA A 486 4.64 -28.74 27.12
C ALA A 486 3.56 -29.43 26.27
N LEU A 487 3.16 -30.67 26.62
CA LEU A 487 2.13 -31.42 25.91
C LEU A 487 0.77 -30.72 25.97
N ILE A 488 0.37 -30.19 27.13
CA ILE A 488 -0.87 -29.42 27.28
C ILE A 488 -0.80 -28.20 26.37
N SER A 489 0.32 -27.48 26.33
CA SER A 489 0.50 -26.33 25.45
C SER A 489 0.39 -26.70 23.97
N PHE A 490 0.98 -27.81 23.55
CA PHE A 490 0.89 -28.32 22.18
C PHE A 490 -0.52 -28.75 21.77
N LEU A 491 -1.26 -29.41 22.66
CA LEU A 491 -2.64 -29.85 22.41
C LEU A 491 -3.62 -28.66 22.41
N ALA A 492 -3.36 -27.63 23.23
CA ALA A 492 -4.21 -26.44 23.30
C ALA A 492 -4.10 -25.57 22.05
N ILE A 493 -2.96 -25.58 21.35
CA ILE A 493 -2.74 -24.81 20.13
C ILE A 493 -2.99 -25.71 18.92
N LYS A 494 -4.21 -25.70 18.38
CA LYS A 494 -4.49 -26.35 17.09
C LYS A 494 -3.81 -25.54 15.97
N THR A 495 -2.63 -25.97 15.50
CA THR A 495 -2.00 -25.44 14.30
C THR A 495 -2.57 -26.14 13.08
N PHE A 496 -3.32 -25.40 12.26
CA PHE A 496 -3.74 -25.89 10.95
C PHE A 496 -2.60 -25.73 9.93
N VAL A 497 -2.54 -26.62 8.97
CA VAL A 497 -1.57 -26.56 7.87
C VAL A 497 -2.30 -26.05 6.64
N MET A 498 -1.84 -24.92 6.12
CA MET A 498 -2.36 -24.38 4.86
C MET A 498 -1.93 -25.29 3.71
N PRO A 499 -2.82 -25.60 2.76
CA PRO A 499 -2.47 -26.39 1.57
C PRO A 499 -1.46 -25.66 0.69
N PHE A 500 -1.55 -24.34 0.65
CA PHE A 500 -0.64 -23.42 -0.04
C PHE A 500 -0.72 -22.04 0.62
N THR A 501 0.30 -21.22 0.46
CA THR A 501 0.37 -19.85 1.01
C THR A 501 0.42 -18.80 -0.10
N THR A 502 0.84 -19.17 -1.32
CA THR A 502 1.05 -18.26 -2.44
C THR A 502 0.00 -18.46 -3.53
N MET A 503 -0.15 -17.45 -4.41
CA MET A 503 -1.02 -17.55 -5.59
C MET A 503 -0.53 -18.62 -6.58
N GLU A 504 0.78 -18.77 -6.70
CA GLU A 504 1.38 -19.84 -7.51
C GLU A 504 1.03 -21.24 -6.95
N GLY A 505 1.01 -21.38 -5.62
CA GLY A 505 0.58 -22.61 -4.97
C GLY A 505 -0.89 -22.93 -5.22
N LEU A 506 -1.77 -21.90 -5.20
CA LEU A 506 -3.19 -22.03 -5.52
C LEU A 506 -3.39 -22.49 -6.98
N LEU A 507 -2.64 -21.93 -7.92
CA LEU A 507 -2.69 -22.30 -9.33
C LEU A 507 -2.21 -23.75 -9.55
N LYS A 508 -1.10 -24.16 -8.89
CA LYS A 508 -0.56 -25.53 -8.98
C LYS A 508 -1.50 -26.59 -8.39
N ASP A 509 -2.23 -26.25 -7.33
CA ASP A 509 -3.23 -27.16 -6.74
C ASP A 509 -4.37 -27.45 -7.74
N GLY A 510 -4.79 -26.46 -8.54
CA GLY A 510 -5.75 -26.60 -9.64
C GLY A 510 -7.15 -27.05 -9.25
N THR A 511 -7.44 -27.28 -7.98
CA THR A 511 -8.72 -27.76 -7.47
C THR A 511 -9.62 -26.66 -6.93
N TYR A 512 -9.06 -25.46 -6.68
CA TYR A 512 -9.78 -24.31 -6.14
C TYR A 512 -10.34 -23.45 -7.27
N ARG A 513 -11.56 -22.98 -7.10
CA ARG A 513 -12.12 -21.88 -7.87
C ARG A 513 -11.60 -20.57 -7.28
N PHE A 514 -11.37 -19.57 -8.12
CA PHE A 514 -10.90 -18.26 -7.70
C PHE A 514 -11.78 -17.15 -8.24
N ALA A 515 -12.20 -16.24 -7.38
CA ALA A 515 -13.00 -15.10 -7.78
C ALA A 515 -12.57 -13.80 -7.10
N VAL A 516 -13.00 -12.71 -7.71
CA VAL A 516 -12.92 -11.33 -7.21
C VAL A 516 -14.30 -10.70 -7.31
N VAL A 517 -14.50 -9.52 -6.73
CA VAL A 517 -15.76 -8.79 -6.89
C VAL A 517 -15.91 -8.37 -8.36
N GLY A 518 -17.09 -8.63 -8.93
CA GLY A 518 -17.44 -8.17 -10.29
C GLY A 518 -17.46 -6.63 -10.35
N ASP A 519 -17.23 -6.06 -11.55
CA ASP A 519 -17.21 -4.62 -11.79
C ASP A 519 -16.32 -3.82 -10.82
N SER A 520 -15.20 -4.42 -10.37
CA SER A 520 -14.24 -3.84 -9.46
C SER A 520 -12.88 -3.59 -10.12
N ALA A 521 -12.02 -2.83 -9.44
CA ALA A 521 -10.64 -2.64 -9.85
C ALA A 521 -9.82 -3.94 -9.77
N ASP A 522 -10.21 -4.87 -8.89
CA ASP A 522 -9.55 -6.16 -8.73
C ASP A 522 -9.67 -6.98 -10.02
N TYR A 523 -10.86 -7.03 -10.63
CA TYR A 523 -11.07 -7.70 -11.91
C TYR A 523 -10.22 -7.09 -13.03
N SER A 524 -10.25 -5.74 -13.14
CA SER A 524 -9.44 -5.02 -14.14
C SER A 524 -7.94 -5.20 -13.93
N PHE A 525 -7.50 -5.35 -12.69
CA PHE A 525 -6.09 -5.62 -12.36
C PHE A 525 -5.63 -6.96 -12.93
N PHE A 526 -6.39 -8.03 -12.72
CA PHE A 526 -6.05 -9.34 -13.29
C PHE A 526 -6.11 -9.34 -14.83
N GLN A 527 -7.06 -8.63 -15.40
CA GLN A 527 -7.21 -8.53 -16.86
C GLN A 527 -6.04 -7.82 -17.54
N ASN A 528 -5.45 -6.81 -16.88
CA ASN A 528 -4.41 -5.94 -17.45
C ASN A 528 -3.02 -6.18 -16.87
N THR A 529 -2.82 -7.22 -16.06
CA THR A 529 -1.52 -7.50 -15.43
C THR A 529 -0.50 -7.99 -16.45
N SER A 530 0.77 -7.68 -16.20
CA SER A 530 1.91 -8.20 -16.96
C SER A 530 2.62 -9.36 -16.25
N ASP A 531 2.18 -9.73 -15.05
CA ASP A 531 2.72 -10.85 -14.29
C ASP A 531 2.22 -12.18 -14.88
N THR A 532 3.16 -13.08 -15.19
CA THR A 532 2.85 -14.35 -15.87
C THR A 532 1.94 -15.27 -15.05
N VAL A 533 2.12 -15.34 -13.74
CA VAL A 533 1.29 -16.18 -12.85
C VAL A 533 -0.12 -15.63 -12.77
N LEU A 534 -0.27 -14.33 -12.59
CA LEU A 534 -1.58 -13.68 -12.49
C LEU A 534 -2.32 -13.67 -13.82
N THR A 535 -1.62 -13.60 -14.95
CA THR A 535 -2.23 -13.74 -16.30
C THR A 535 -2.82 -15.13 -16.49
N VAL A 536 -2.06 -16.19 -16.17
CA VAL A 536 -2.57 -17.57 -16.25
C VAL A 536 -3.75 -17.78 -15.29
N MET A 537 -3.70 -17.20 -14.08
CA MET A 537 -4.82 -17.26 -13.14
C MET A 537 -6.07 -16.57 -13.67
N PHE A 538 -5.91 -15.46 -14.39
CA PHE A 538 -7.03 -14.80 -15.05
C PHE A 538 -7.66 -15.71 -16.10
N GLU A 539 -6.86 -16.28 -16.99
CA GLU A 539 -7.34 -17.11 -18.11
C GLU A 539 -7.93 -18.45 -17.65
N GLU A 540 -7.30 -19.12 -16.69
CA GLU A 540 -7.69 -20.46 -16.26
C GLU A 540 -8.75 -20.50 -15.18
N LEU A 541 -8.76 -19.53 -14.27
CA LEU A 541 -9.65 -19.52 -13.11
C LEU A 541 -10.69 -18.40 -13.18
N LEU A 542 -10.25 -17.14 -13.27
CA LEU A 542 -11.16 -16.00 -13.12
C LEU A 542 -12.06 -15.77 -14.33
N ALA A 543 -11.54 -15.88 -15.55
CA ALA A 543 -12.33 -15.68 -16.78
C ALA A 543 -13.37 -16.79 -17.02
N ARG A 544 -13.20 -17.96 -16.39
CA ARG A 544 -14.16 -19.07 -16.44
C ARG A 544 -15.29 -18.94 -15.42
N GLU A 545 -15.15 -18.04 -14.46
CA GLU A 545 -16.15 -17.81 -13.44
C GLU A 545 -17.27 -16.92 -13.99
N LEU A 546 -18.44 -17.50 -14.22
CA LEU A 546 -19.59 -16.81 -14.81
C LEU A 546 -20.39 -15.99 -13.81
N ASP A 547 -20.35 -16.36 -12.54
CA ASP A 547 -21.11 -15.73 -11.46
C ASP A 547 -20.14 -15.12 -10.43
N LEU A 548 -19.68 -13.89 -10.71
CA LEU A 548 -18.80 -13.17 -9.80
C LEU A 548 -19.58 -12.58 -8.64
N PRO A 549 -19.01 -12.59 -7.41
CA PRO A 549 -19.60 -11.94 -6.24
C PRO A 549 -19.88 -10.45 -6.47
N VAL A 550 -21.03 -9.99 -5.98
CA VAL A 550 -21.45 -8.58 -6.13
C VAL A 550 -20.72 -7.66 -5.15
N ASN A 551 -20.38 -8.16 -3.96
CA ASN A 551 -19.68 -7.42 -2.92
C ASN A 551 -18.75 -8.34 -2.11
N TYR A 552 -17.93 -7.75 -1.25
CA TYR A 552 -16.94 -8.49 -0.45
C TYR A 552 -17.58 -9.47 0.54
N LEU A 553 -18.73 -9.15 1.13
CA LEU A 553 -19.43 -10.05 2.04
C LEU A 553 -19.95 -11.30 1.32
N ASP A 554 -20.54 -11.12 0.12
CA ASP A 554 -21.00 -12.23 -0.71
C ASP A 554 -19.85 -13.18 -1.07
N GLY A 555 -18.71 -12.62 -1.50
CA GLY A 555 -17.52 -13.41 -1.82
C GLY A 555 -17.00 -14.21 -0.63
N LEU A 556 -16.91 -13.59 0.56
CA LEU A 556 -16.49 -14.31 1.78
C LEU A 556 -17.51 -15.36 2.24
N ASN A 557 -18.81 -15.15 2.03
CA ASN A 557 -19.83 -16.15 2.33
C ASN A 557 -19.69 -17.36 1.38
N ARG A 558 -19.36 -17.14 0.10
CA ARG A 558 -19.09 -18.25 -0.83
C ARG A 558 -17.86 -19.06 -0.42
N VAL A 559 -16.82 -18.43 0.13
CA VAL A 559 -15.66 -19.15 0.72
C VAL A 559 -16.09 -20.07 1.85
N CYS A 560 -17.13 -19.70 2.64
CA CYS A 560 -17.65 -20.55 3.70
C CYS A 560 -18.54 -21.69 3.18
N GLN A 561 -19.32 -21.43 2.13
CA GLN A 561 -20.25 -22.42 1.58
C GLN A 561 -19.55 -23.47 0.71
N GLU A 562 -18.53 -23.06 -0.04
CA GLU A 562 -17.79 -23.93 -0.96
C GLU A 562 -16.42 -24.29 -0.36
N LYS A 563 -16.12 -25.58 -0.18
CA LYS A 563 -14.87 -26.04 0.48
C LYS A 563 -13.59 -25.67 -0.29
N LYS A 564 -13.67 -25.50 -1.62
CA LYS A 564 -12.53 -25.22 -2.49
C LYS A 564 -12.75 -23.92 -3.28
N TYR A 565 -13.05 -22.86 -2.56
CA TYR A 565 -13.25 -21.54 -3.13
C TYR A 565 -12.27 -20.55 -2.50
N ALA A 566 -11.55 -19.81 -3.33
CA ALA A 566 -10.66 -18.73 -2.95
C ALA A 566 -11.23 -17.41 -3.44
N PHE A 567 -11.25 -16.41 -2.58
CA PHE A 567 -11.80 -15.09 -2.90
C PHE A 567 -10.81 -14.01 -2.53
N MET A 568 -10.50 -13.11 -3.49
CA MET A 568 -9.63 -11.99 -3.23
C MET A 568 -10.41 -10.80 -2.66
N THR A 569 -9.89 -10.24 -1.59
CA THR A 569 -10.43 -9.03 -0.96
C THR A 569 -9.32 -8.21 -0.31
N LEU A 570 -9.66 -7.02 0.11
CA LEU A 570 -8.79 -6.15 0.88
C LEU A 570 -8.65 -6.71 2.31
N ASP A 571 -7.43 -6.73 2.83
CA ASP A 571 -7.08 -7.29 4.14
C ASP A 571 -7.92 -6.67 5.28
N ASN A 572 -8.13 -5.37 5.19
CA ASN A 572 -8.96 -4.63 6.13
C ASN A 572 -10.44 -5.05 6.06
N MET A 573 -10.98 -5.25 4.85
CA MET A 573 -12.36 -5.68 4.64
C MET A 573 -12.58 -7.10 5.16
N ALA A 574 -11.66 -8.02 4.87
CA ALA A 574 -11.72 -9.37 5.40
C ALA A 574 -11.74 -9.38 6.93
N THR A 575 -10.87 -8.59 7.57
CA THR A 575 -10.80 -8.49 9.03
C THR A 575 -12.12 -8.04 9.65
N VAL A 576 -12.76 -7.04 9.07
CA VAL A 576 -14.04 -6.51 9.56
C VAL A 576 -15.20 -7.46 9.29
N LEU A 577 -15.22 -8.08 8.12
CA LEU A 577 -16.30 -8.98 7.72
C LEU A 577 -16.18 -10.37 8.33
N GLN A 578 -15.00 -10.76 8.87
CA GLN A 578 -14.78 -12.07 9.49
C GLN A 578 -15.77 -12.37 10.62
N GLY A 579 -16.23 -11.34 11.34
CA GLY A 579 -17.26 -11.50 12.38
C GLY A 579 -18.68 -11.70 11.84
N LYS A 580 -18.92 -11.52 10.54
CA LYS A 580 -20.22 -11.65 9.89
C LYS A 580 -20.35 -12.92 9.06
N VAL A 581 -19.25 -13.59 8.76
CA VAL A 581 -19.23 -14.87 8.04
C VAL A 581 -19.25 -16.03 9.03
N GLU A 582 -19.83 -17.15 8.61
CA GLU A 582 -20.05 -18.32 9.49
C GLU A 582 -18.80 -19.16 9.73
N CYS A 583 -17.77 -19.00 8.89
CA CYS A 583 -16.54 -19.80 8.98
C CYS A 583 -15.31 -18.93 9.24
N ALA A 584 -14.25 -19.55 9.73
CA ALA A 584 -12.94 -18.92 9.80
C ALA A 584 -12.29 -18.93 8.41
N VAL A 585 -11.85 -17.78 7.95
CA VAL A 585 -11.11 -17.61 6.69
C VAL A 585 -9.65 -17.27 6.97
N GLU A 586 -8.76 -17.79 6.14
CA GLU A 586 -7.31 -17.59 6.27
C GLU A 586 -6.74 -16.91 5.04
N PRO A 587 -5.87 -15.90 5.22
CA PRO A 587 -5.25 -15.17 4.13
C PRO A 587 -4.09 -15.96 3.52
N LEU A 588 -3.96 -15.88 2.20
CA LEU A 588 -2.73 -16.19 1.49
C LEU A 588 -1.74 -15.01 1.55
N ASP A 589 -0.56 -15.16 0.99
CA ASP A 589 0.39 -14.07 0.85
C ASP A 589 -0.20 -12.89 0.07
N ALA A 590 0.29 -11.69 0.37
CA ALA A 590 -0.22 -10.48 -0.28
C ALA A 590 0.09 -10.50 -1.77
N ILE A 591 -0.95 -10.35 -2.60
CA ILE A 591 -0.84 -10.26 -4.06
C ILE A 591 -0.27 -8.90 -4.43
N MET A 592 -0.83 -7.86 -3.85
CA MET A 592 -0.37 -6.48 -4.03
C MET A 592 -0.68 -5.61 -2.83
N GLN A 593 0.03 -4.51 -2.71
CA GLN A 593 -0.31 -3.42 -1.81
C GLN A 593 -0.96 -2.30 -2.62
N THR A 594 -2.10 -1.82 -2.16
CA THR A 594 -2.86 -0.76 -2.81
C THR A 594 -3.16 0.39 -1.87
N THR A 595 -3.49 1.51 -2.45
CA THR A 595 -3.94 2.70 -1.72
C THR A 595 -5.37 3.04 -2.10
N ILE A 596 -6.14 3.42 -1.10
CA ILE A 596 -7.55 3.78 -1.23
C ILE A 596 -7.68 5.29 -1.15
N ALA A 597 -8.38 5.85 -2.11
CA ALA A 597 -8.66 7.28 -2.20
C ALA A 597 -10.10 7.53 -2.65
N MET A 598 -10.60 8.72 -2.38
CA MET A 598 -11.80 9.25 -3.02
C MET A 598 -11.44 9.78 -4.40
N ALA A 599 -12.43 10.08 -5.22
CA ALA A 599 -12.20 10.58 -6.57
C ALA A 599 -13.10 11.77 -6.93
N VAL A 600 -12.60 12.60 -7.83
CA VAL A 600 -13.29 13.77 -8.37
C VAL A 600 -13.17 13.79 -9.90
N PRO A 601 -14.03 14.50 -10.63
CA PRO A 601 -13.86 14.73 -12.07
C PRO A 601 -12.50 15.34 -12.40
N ILE A 602 -11.97 15.08 -13.60
CA ILE A 602 -10.63 15.53 -14.04
C ILE A 602 -10.46 17.05 -13.87
N HIS A 603 -11.52 17.82 -14.14
CA HIS A 603 -11.49 19.29 -14.11
C HIS A 603 -12.13 19.88 -12.84
N SER A 604 -12.33 19.07 -11.81
CA SER A 604 -12.93 19.55 -10.55
C SER A 604 -12.06 20.65 -9.90
N PRO A 605 -12.63 21.83 -9.62
CA PRO A 605 -11.93 22.90 -8.92
C PRO A 605 -11.77 22.64 -7.42
N TYR A 606 -12.48 21.65 -6.88
CA TYR A 606 -12.55 21.38 -5.43
C TYR A 606 -11.53 20.36 -4.95
N ARG A 607 -10.81 19.68 -5.86
CA ARG A 607 -9.83 18.66 -5.46
C ARG A 607 -8.85 19.15 -4.40
N GLY A 608 -8.28 20.34 -4.60
CA GLY A 608 -7.22 20.84 -3.72
C GLY A 608 -7.69 21.19 -2.30
N ILE A 609 -8.93 21.68 -2.13
CA ILE A 609 -9.49 21.93 -0.80
C ILE A 609 -9.81 20.58 -0.11
N ILE A 610 -10.32 19.61 -0.84
CA ILE A 610 -10.56 18.25 -0.33
C ILE A 610 -9.24 17.63 0.11
N ASP A 611 -8.20 17.68 -0.74
CA ASP A 611 -6.86 17.17 -0.43
C ASP A 611 -6.27 17.81 0.82
N THR A 612 -6.40 19.13 0.96
CA THR A 612 -5.89 19.86 2.13
C THR A 612 -6.60 19.42 3.41
N ASN A 613 -7.93 19.26 3.38
CA ASN A 613 -8.67 18.79 4.54
C ASN A 613 -8.36 17.32 4.88
N ILE A 614 -8.19 16.44 3.89
CA ILE A 614 -7.76 15.06 4.13
C ILE A 614 -6.37 15.03 4.79
N LEU A 615 -5.44 15.88 4.35
CA LEU A 615 -4.12 16.00 4.97
C LEU A 615 -4.22 16.47 6.43
N LEU A 616 -5.06 17.46 6.73
CA LEU A 616 -5.30 17.91 8.10
C LEU A 616 -5.87 16.80 8.98
N LEU A 617 -6.84 16.01 8.47
CA LEU A 617 -7.39 14.86 9.17
C LEU A 617 -6.36 13.75 9.39
N ARG A 618 -5.41 13.60 8.47
CA ARG A 618 -4.30 12.65 8.60
C ARG A 618 -3.28 13.12 9.64
N ASP A 619 -2.83 14.37 9.54
CA ASP A 619 -1.80 14.94 10.42
C ASP A 619 -2.28 15.02 11.87
N SER A 620 -3.58 15.29 12.07
CA SER A 620 -4.22 15.24 13.38
C SER A 620 -4.46 13.82 13.92
N GLY A 621 -4.21 12.78 13.13
CA GLY A 621 -4.43 11.38 13.50
C GLY A 621 -5.90 10.95 13.51
N ILE A 622 -6.83 11.81 13.08
CA ILE A 622 -8.27 11.52 13.06
C ILE A 622 -8.58 10.37 12.10
N LEU A 623 -7.99 10.35 10.91
CA LEU A 623 -8.19 9.25 9.96
C LEU A 623 -7.81 7.90 10.56
N GLN A 624 -6.68 7.83 11.26
CA GLN A 624 -6.23 6.60 11.90
C GLN A 624 -7.15 6.18 13.06
N ARG A 625 -7.67 7.15 13.80
CA ARG A 625 -8.66 6.90 14.86
C ARG A 625 -9.96 6.35 14.29
N LEU A 626 -10.48 6.94 13.20
CA LEU A 626 -11.70 6.48 12.54
C LEU A 626 -11.55 5.06 12.00
N LEU A 627 -10.41 4.75 11.36
CA LEU A 627 -10.09 3.40 10.90
C LEU A 627 -10.12 2.41 12.06
N LYS A 628 -9.48 2.73 13.18
CA LYS A 628 -9.47 1.85 14.36
C LYS A 628 -10.87 1.67 14.95
N LEU A 629 -11.65 2.73 15.06
CA LEU A 629 -13.00 2.67 15.64
C LEU A 629 -13.93 1.81 14.79
N GLU A 630 -14.00 2.05 13.50
CA GLU A 630 -14.92 1.34 12.61
C GLU A 630 -14.51 -0.13 12.46
N TRP A 631 -13.21 -0.42 12.45
CA TRP A 631 -12.70 -1.78 12.32
C TRP A 631 -12.60 -2.56 13.63
N SER A 632 -12.33 -1.91 14.77
CA SER A 632 -12.29 -2.57 16.06
C SER A 632 -13.68 -2.90 16.64
N SER A 633 -14.69 -2.11 16.31
CA SER A 633 -16.04 -2.27 16.85
C SER A 633 -16.71 -3.58 16.39
N GLN A 634 -16.21 -4.22 15.35
CA GLN A 634 -16.79 -5.43 14.76
C GLN A 634 -15.97 -6.70 14.96
N VAL A 635 -14.73 -6.60 15.42
CA VAL A 635 -13.94 -7.77 15.80
C VAL A 635 -14.47 -8.33 17.12
N ARG A 636 -15.60 -9.02 17.08
CA ARG A 636 -15.85 -10.07 18.06
C ARG A 636 -14.77 -11.11 17.82
N TRP A 637 -13.77 -11.12 18.70
CA TRP A 637 -12.86 -12.24 18.80
C TRP A 637 -13.73 -13.47 18.81
N ALA A 638 -13.72 -14.28 17.75
CA ALA A 638 -14.24 -15.61 17.81
C ALA A 638 -13.63 -16.17 19.08
N LYS A 639 -14.46 -16.43 20.11
CA LYS A 639 -14.02 -17.04 21.35
C LYS A 639 -13.17 -18.19 20.87
N SER A 640 -11.88 -18.17 21.18
CA SER A 640 -11.05 -19.35 21.09
C SER A 640 -11.70 -20.33 22.06
N GLY A 641 -12.68 -21.05 21.55
CA GLY A 641 -13.34 -22.11 22.31
C GLY A 641 -12.21 -23.05 22.68
N TRP A 642 -12.08 -23.35 23.95
CA TRP A 642 -11.26 -24.45 24.43
C TRP A 642 -11.71 -25.66 23.62
N SER A 643 -10.89 -26.11 22.67
CA SER A 643 -11.21 -27.31 21.93
C SER A 643 -11.01 -28.48 22.86
N SER A 644 -12.09 -29.25 23.08
CA SER A 644 -11.97 -30.56 23.74
C SER A 644 -11.02 -31.45 22.95
N VAL A 645 -10.25 -32.27 23.64
CA VAL A 645 -9.41 -33.31 23.02
C VAL A 645 -10.33 -34.30 22.30
N GLU A 646 -10.17 -34.45 21.01
CA GLU A 646 -10.98 -35.34 20.17
C GLU A 646 -10.37 -36.76 20.18
N LEU A 647 -11.19 -37.76 19.87
CA LEU A 647 -10.72 -39.15 19.80
C LEU A 647 -9.56 -39.30 18.78
N GLU A 648 -9.55 -38.51 17.73
CA GLU A 648 -8.49 -38.49 16.71
C GLU A 648 -7.12 -38.18 17.29
N ASP A 649 -7.05 -37.30 18.30
CA ASP A 649 -5.81 -36.97 18.98
C ASP A 649 -5.27 -38.15 19.81
N ALA A 650 -6.15 -39.07 20.29
CA ALA A 650 -5.79 -40.25 21.09
C ALA A 650 -5.42 -41.47 20.23
N VAL A 651 -5.79 -41.48 18.92
CA VAL A 651 -5.56 -42.66 18.02
C VAL A 651 -4.10 -43.09 17.98
N PRO A 652 -3.07 -42.23 17.89
CA PRO A 652 -1.68 -42.67 17.86
C PRO A 652 -1.28 -43.41 19.12
N LEU A 653 -1.80 -43.00 20.28
CA LEU A 653 -1.53 -43.61 21.58
C LEU A 653 -2.17 -45.00 21.66
N LEU A 654 -3.41 -45.14 21.22
CA LEU A 654 -4.13 -46.40 21.18
C LEU A 654 -3.46 -47.39 20.22
N LEU A 655 -3.03 -46.94 19.06
CA LEU A 655 -2.30 -47.78 18.08
C LEU A 655 -0.94 -48.25 18.63
N PHE A 656 -0.21 -47.36 19.34
CA PHE A 656 1.04 -47.75 20.01
C PHE A 656 0.80 -48.81 21.06
N LEU A 657 -0.25 -48.70 21.86
CA LEU A 657 -0.62 -49.67 22.90
C LEU A 657 -1.00 -51.01 22.27
N ILE A 658 -1.80 -51.05 21.22
CA ILE A 658 -2.15 -52.28 20.48
C ILE A 658 -0.90 -52.93 19.88
N SER A 659 -0.02 -52.11 19.25
CA SER A 659 1.22 -52.64 18.66
C SER A 659 2.15 -53.25 19.71
N SER A 660 2.24 -52.64 20.91
CA SER A 660 3.05 -53.19 22.02
C SER A 660 2.50 -54.54 22.52
N TYR A 661 1.20 -54.71 22.61
CA TYR A 661 0.59 -56.01 22.95
C TYR A 661 0.85 -57.06 21.90
N LEU A 662 0.77 -56.71 20.60
CA LEU A 662 1.09 -57.65 19.52
C LEU A 662 2.56 -58.10 19.55
N VAL A 663 3.49 -57.16 19.81
CA VAL A 663 4.92 -57.48 19.97
C VAL A 663 5.11 -58.40 21.20
N THR A 664 4.48 -58.13 22.33
CA THR A 664 4.57 -58.97 23.54
C THR A 664 4.06 -60.38 23.26
N CYS A 665 2.93 -60.55 22.58
CA CYS A 665 2.41 -61.85 22.19
C CYS A 665 3.38 -62.60 21.25
N LEU A 666 4.03 -61.88 20.31
CA LEU A 666 4.97 -62.43 19.39
C LEU A 666 6.23 -62.93 20.14
N VAL A 667 6.76 -62.12 21.07
CA VAL A 667 7.87 -62.52 21.94
C VAL A 667 7.54 -63.77 22.72
N LEU A 668 6.36 -63.83 23.34
CA LEU A 668 5.92 -65.01 24.09
C LEU A 668 5.81 -66.26 23.21
N LEU A 669 5.33 -66.13 21.99
CA LEU A 669 5.33 -67.24 21.01
C LEU A 669 6.73 -67.72 20.68
N VAL A 670 7.68 -66.78 20.44
CA VAL A 670 9.06 -67.08 20.13
C VAL A 670 9.71 -67.80 21.34
N GLU A 671 9.51 -67.31 22.57
CA GLU A 671 10.01 -67.95 23.79
C GLU A 671 9.47 -69.37 23.93
N ARG A 672 8.19 -69.58 23.72
CA ARG A 672 7.58 -70.92 23.74
C ARG A 672 8.23 -71.85 22.69
N ILE A 673 8.43 -71.39 21.49
CA ILE A 673 9.05 -72.18 20.43
C ILE A 673 10.49 -72.52 20.80
N VAL A 674 11.28 -71.55 21.31
CA VAL A 674 12.66 -71.77 21.75
C VAL A 674 12.75 -72.73 22.93
N CYS A 675 11.90 -72.58 23.93
CA CYS A 675 11.80 -73.53 25.06
C CYS A 675 11.47 -74.92 24.55
N ARG A 676 10.48 -75.09 23.70
CA ARG A 676 10.07 -76.39 23.16
C ARG A 676 11.20 -77.01 22.34
N ASN A 677 11.91 -76.22 21.58
CA ASN A 677 13.05 -76.73 20.82
C ASN A 677 14.25 -77.09 21.72
N ARG A 678 14.49 -76.37 22.83
CA ARG A 678 15.48 -76.74 23.86
C ARG A 678 15.10 -78.05 24.61
N GLU A 679 13.86 -78.19 24.97
CA GLU A 679 13.40 -79.47 25.62
C GLU A 679 13.52 -80.62 24.60
N GLN A 680 13.21 -80.47 23.35
CA GLN A 680 13.36 -81.52 22.36
C GLN A 680 14.84 -81.87 22.13
N ARG A 681 15.76 -80.89 22.11
CA ARG A 681 17.18 -81.13 22.06
C ARG A 681 17.70 -81.83 23.32
N SER A 682 17.31 -81.43 24.49
CA SER A 682 17.67 -82.07 25.74
C SER A 682 17.19 -83.53 25.82
N ARG A 683 15.97 -83.82 25.31
CA ARG A 683 15.45 -85.20 25.19
C ARG A 683 16.16 -86.02 24.11
N SER A 684 16.65 -85.43 23.05
CA SER A 684 17.46 -86.13 22.03
C SER A 684 18.85 -86.44 22.55
N ASP A 685 19.48 -85.51 23.28
CA ASP A 685 20.81 -85.71 23.88
C ASP A 685 20.80 -86.79 25.00
N GLN A 686 19.72 -86.87 25.79
CA GLN A 686 19.51 -87.92 26.77
C GLN A 686 19.25 -89.33 26.16
N ARG A 687 18.77 -89.38 24.91
CA ARG A 687 18.65 -90.63 24.15
C ARG A 687 19.94 -91.11 23.53
N PHE A 688 20.90 -90.18 23.29
CA PHE A 688 22.22 -90.52 22.75
C PHE A 688 23.23 -90.92 23.86
N THR A 689 23.01 -90.58 25.13
CA THR A 689 23.93 -90.93 26.24
C THR A 689 23.49 -92.11 27.01
N GLY A 690 22.40 -92.81 26.60
CA GLY A 690 21.84 -94.03 27.26
C GLY A 690 21.96 -95.36 26.53
N ASN A 691 22.92 -95.48 25.60
CA ASN A 691 23.34 -96.77 25.01
C ASN A 691 24.78 -97.10 25.35
#